data_881724b597d120490ac04f10e94f6695
#
_entry.id   881724b597d120490ac04f10e94f6695
#
_cell.length_a   1.000
_cell.length_b   1.000
_cell.length_c   1.000
_cell.angle_alpha   90.00
_cell.angle_beta   90.00
_cell.angle_gamma   90.00
#
_symmetry.space_group_name_H-M   'P 1'
#
loop_
_entity.id
_entity.type
_entity.pdbx_description
1 polymer ?
#
loop_
_entity_poly.entity_id
_entity_poly.type
_entity_poly.pdbx_seq_one_letter_code
_entity_poly.pdbx_strand_id
1 'polypeptide(L)'
;MEIVNSDASINGQADNLNVSGKSVVKITGADAYARYRCASLPHIPTSGLNESFGDNTNHKQAEITLSTSNGTYSDNSEQVLDGSTMDKTELVGAATITTRGTLVDDSRLNPADHGEYLVSEGDTFTGNATQTVNDKSLSRNGTFTGASQQYLNGDNDSRKAIALDSTFTGDKTTGQRAGQTVNNHGLAIDSKFDYADQTINTGGVAKGNTIKDGDQVVKGTAEKTNITNGNQTIGAGGKATTNSIDNTTGTHGYQAVSGTATDNTLKNADQIIEKTSVTVKNVIDNAGAEHGIQVVRGKAEDNTLSNTDQRVEKDGIASVKNDITDGNQFVDGFAENNTITNKATNRGKQVVGKNGTAGIKNDITNGSQYVDGLAENNTITNKADKRGEQVISGTANNNKLTNTNQIVKKGGLATDNTQTGNSHLTVENGGEAKNNTLNGDIDMIVEANSKATGKTTFNGKNHLHLYAATTNGAYVEDLALSQTKGKSSVTVYEGTQEHDAVTIGTLNGKAAVNFDHRTNLAGHTQMNINNLGNNDPAQYDNTTLDFTMNSNILNGNSDFINTDNAYGQHYVTIIERGTGKEAVLNRPQSADFAYVKNVAGDSNAVFGMKDADGKILNLMDAGTYIHNIQTRTGADNDTTWSFTATDRLTPSARAVLALPSAPQLMYNNEVDHLRARLHMLRTSDSIENGLWMQGIGSNTKVDKDQIQYKLRHAGLELGADYQLALNSDSKLVLGGFTGFDKGDVKNDRAGTSDIDSYTFGAYATYLNSNGWYADALLKYNHFDNKLKTTSTNGYDVSSDNYSTSVWGMALETGYTFTFSNQIFITPYGQLAYNRMGSKDITLNNGMDAAIKSQTSFTSELGVNAGKDFSFDNGLVFSPYVKAAWNHQYEDGNEVEFNRYNTINLDLSGSAGFNARYNNVNMFMKLQHIAGDAVYSPINEQIGIRYNF
;
A
#
# COMPACT_ATOMS: atom_id res chain seq x y z
N MET A 1 37.87 21.04 74.90
CA MET A 1 37.28 20.13 75.87
C MET A 1 36.92 18.86 75.16
N GLU A 2 37.23 17.69 75.74
CA GLU A 2 36.90 16.41 75.21
C GLU A 2 35.86 15.70 76.11
N ILE A 3 34.77 15.23 75.57
CA ILE A 3 33.70 14.54 76.28
C ILE A 3 33.54 13.17 75.71
N VAL A 4 33.76 12.09 76.43
CA VAL A 4 33.68 10.72 75.97
C VAL A 4 32.76 9.93 76.90
N ASN A 5 31.73 9.32 76.38
CA ASN A 5 30.68 8.47 77.04
C ASN A 5 30.14 9.12 78.34
N SER A 6 29.85 10.41 78.32
CA SER A 6 29.38 11.15 79.52
C SER A 6 28.46 12.31 79.09
N ASP A 7 27.57 12.67 79.98
CA ASP A 7 26.71 13.89 79.80
C ASP A 7 27.41 15.12 80.45
N ALA A 8 27.40 16.25 79.74
CA ALA A 8 27.93 17.47 80.16
C ALA A 8 26.98 18.61 80.02
N SER A 9 26.86 19.49 81.02
CA SER A 9 26.23 20.81 80.98
C SER A 9 27.24 21.88 80.99
N ILE A 10 27.24 22.78 79.99
CA ILE A 10 28.18 23.87 79.88
C ILE A 10 27.36 25.20 80.02
N ASN A 11 27.71 26.00 80.97
CA ASN A 11 27.19 27.37 81.08
C ASN A 11 28.17 28.31 80.43
N GLY A 12 27.81 29.01 79.40
CA GLY A 12 28.65 29.96 78.72
C GLY A 12 29.18 29.51 77.34
N GLN A 13 30.40 29.90 76.98
CA GLN A 13 31.02 29.68 75.70
C GLN A 13 31.89 28.41 75.72
N ALA A 14 31.75 27.58 74.69
CA ALA A 14 32.60 26.40 74.50
C ALA A 14 33.26 26.45 73.10
N ASP A 15 34.56 26.53 73.03
CA ASP A 15 35.33 26.49 71.78
C ASP A 15 36.16 25.18 71.73
N ASN A 16 36.23 24.58 70.50
CA ASN A 16 36.99 23.40 70.23
C ASN A 16 36.48 22.20 71.07
N LEU A 17 35.20 21.92 71.09
CA LEU A 17 34.63 20.85 71.91
C LEU A 17 34.63 19.56 71.09
N ASN A 18 35.27 18.51 71.62
CA ASN A 18 35.23 17.17 71.08
C ASN A 18 34.31 16.27 71.90
N VAL A 19 33.32 15.64 71.29
CA VAL A 19 32.42 14.73 71.95
C VAL A 19 32.48 13.39 71.26
N SER A 20 32.68 12.32 72.02
CA SER A 20 32.77 10.94 71.53
C SER A 20 31.95 9.99 72.39
N GLY A 21 31.58 8.84 71.83
CA GLY A 21 30.80 7.83 72.52
C GLY A 21 29.32 8.23 72.68
N LYS A 22 28.62 7.63 73.65
CA LYS A 22 27.24 8.03 74.01
C LYS A 22 27.29 9.18 74.98
N SER A 23 27.36 10.40 74.51
CA SER A 23 27.43 11.58 75.34
C SER A 23 26.35 12.59 74.98
N VAL A 24 25.76 13.22 75.99
CA VAL A 24 24.80 14.32 75.78
C VAL A 24 25.40 15.59 76.30
N VAL A 25 25.53 16.59 75.46
CA VAL A 25 26.07 17.92 75.86
C VAL A 25 24.93 18.92 75.82
N LYS A 26 24.56 19.46 76.95
CA LYS A 26 23.56 20.49 77.04
C LYS A 26 24.28 21.79 77.37
N ILE A 27 24.12 22.76 76.46
CA ILE A 27 24.72 24.09 76.65
C ILE A 27 23.55 25.07 77.01
N THR A 28 23.58 25.62 78.20
CA THR A 28 22.58 26.54 78.71
C THR A 28 23.31 27.74 79.31
N GLY A 29 22.72 28.91 79.29
CA GLY A 29 23.26 30.12 79.97
C GLY A 29 22.20 31.11 80.28
N ALA A 30 22.38 31.74 81.47
CA ALA A 30 21.46 32.85 81.93
C ALA A 30 21.66 34.16 81.15
N ASP A 31 22.78 34.24 80.40
CA ASP A 31 23.19 35.39 79.61
C ASP A 31 23.53 34.99 78.19
N ALA A 32 22.76 34.14 77.57
CA ALA A 32 22.99 33.72 76.20
C ALA A 32 22.57 34.82 75.20
N TYR A 33 23.55 35.34 74.50
CA TYR A 33 23.45 36.37 73.44
C TYR A 33 23.38 35.74 72.07
N ALA A 34 22.30 35.89 71.40
CA ALA A 34 22.24 35.64 69.99
C ALA A 34 22.76 36.84 69.20
N ARG A 35 24.04 36.90 68.87
CA ARG A 35 24.56 37.88 67.93
C ARG A 35 24.31 37.44 66.50
N TYR A 36 23.42 38.12 65.87
CA TYR A 36 23.21 38.04 64.46
C TYR A 36 24.31 38.75 63.70
N ARG A 37 25.17 38.03 62.97
CA ARG A 37 26.14 38.63 62.05
C ARG A 37 25.51 38.62 60.64
N CYS A 38 24.89 39.72 60.25
CA CYS A 38 24.46 39.96 58.87
C CYS A 38 25.56 39.81 57.80
N ALA A 39 26.86 39.92 58.21
CA ALA A 39 27.99 39.92 57.28
C ALA A 39 28.33 38.57 56.66
N SER A 40 27.74 37.42 57.10
CA SER A 40 28.02 36.13 56.59
C SER A 40 26.93 35.58 55.69
N LEU A 41 25.82 36.33 55.40
CA LEU A 41 24.72 35.89 54.52
C LEU A 41 24.80 36.57 53.15
N PRO A 42 25.09 35.85 52.08
CA PRO A 42 25.38 36.50 50.77
C PRO A 42 24.22 37.15 50.10
N HIS A 43 23.00 37.16 50.64
CA HIS A 43 21.80 37.68 49.95
C HIS A 43 20.76 38.35 50.86
N ILE A 44 21.08 38.86 52.00
CA ILE A 44 20.14 39.67 52.82
C ILE A 44 20.36 41.15 52.59
N PRO A 45 19.32 41.90 52.15
CA PRO A 45 19.42 43.32 52.05
C PRO A 45 19.58 43.91 53.47
N THR A 46 20.68 44.58 53.71
CA THR A 46 21.04 45.24 55.03
C THR A 46 20.09 46.38 55.42
N SER A 47 19.21 46.79 54.50
CA SER A 47 18.31 47.93 54.74
C SER A 47 17.02 47.64 55.50
N GLY A 48 16.64 46.33 55.64
CA GLY A 48 15.41 45.95 56.34
C GLY A 48 15.58 45.53 57.81
N LEU A 49 16.78 45.27 58.23
CA LEU A 49 17.10 44.73 59.57
C LEU A 49 17.28 45.79 60.68
N ASN A 50 17.55 47.03 60.30
CA ASN A 50 17.75 48.08 61.25
C ASN A 50 16.46 48.71 61.81
N GLU A 51 15.32 48.49 61.11
CA GLU A 51 14.04 49.13 61.58
C GLU A 51 13.24 48.21 62.49
N SER A 52 13.43 46.89 62.54
CA SER A 52 12.65 45.97 63.37
C SER A 52 13.22 45.76 64.79
N PHE A 53 14.41 46.26 65.12
CA PHE A 53 15.01 46.10 66.40
C PHE A 53 15.00 47.44 67.24
N GLY A 54 14.40 48.49 66.66
CA GLY A 54 14.12 49.68 67.38
C GLY A 54 12.95 49.51 68.37
N ASP A 55 13.27 49.47 69.57
CA ASP A 55 12.33 49.79 70.65
C ASP A 55 11.24 48.79 71.01
N ASN A 56 11.59 47.53 71.28
CA ASN A 56 10.66 46.64 71.99
C ASN A 56 11.21 46.38 73.46
N THR A 57 10.99 47.21 74.31
CA THR A 57 11.43 47.20 75.73
C THR A 57 10.81 46.08 76.57
N ASN A 58 10.09 45.14 76.00
CA ASN A 58 9.41 44.09 76.74
C ASN A 58 9.93 42.67 76.49
N HIS A 59 10.95 42.47 75.60
CA HIS A 59 11.61 41.19 75.47
C HIS A 59 12.87 41.18 76.29
N LYS A 60 12.76 40.88 77.52
CA LYS A 60 13.89 40.36 78.32
C LYS A 60 14.17 38.93 77.85
N GLN A 61 14.72 38.77 76.66
CA GLN A 61 15.43 37.56 76.29
C GLN A 61 16.90 37.80 76.56
N ALA A 62 17.43 37.00 77.42
CA ALA A 62 18.85 36.97 77.65
C ALA A 62 19.55 36.66 76.32
N GLU A 63 20.48 37.58 75.97
CA GLU A 63 21.37 37.37 74.83
C GLU A 63 22.34 36.27 75.18
N ILE A 64 22.10 35.05 74.69
CA ILE A 64 23.01 33.90 74.94
C ILE A 64 23.95 33.84 73.77
N THR A 65 25.21 34.30 73.94
CA THR A 65 26.25 34.05 72.99
C THR A 65 26.96 32.75 73.39
N LEU A 66 26.45 31.64 72.97
CA LEU A 66 27.14 30.36 72.99
C LEU A 66 27.59 30.04 71.59
N SER A 67 28.82 30.21 71.27
CA SER A 67 29.36 29.72 70.00
C SER A 67 30.27 28.55 70.27
N THR A 68 29.90 27.34 69.80
CA THR A 68 30.90 26.30 69.71
C THR A 68 31.51 26.43 68.31
N SER A 69 32.71 26.96 68.21
CA SER A 69 33.48 27.01 66.98
C SER A 69 34.58 25.90 67.00
N ASN A 70 34.62 25.17 65.91
CA ASN A 70 35.58 24.06 65.66
C ASN A 70 35.55 22.88 66.70
N GLY A 71 34.30 22.51 67.14
CA GLY A 71 34.09 21.31 67.95
C GLY A 71 33.99 20.07 67.16
N THR A 72 34.60 18.91 67.62
CA THR A 72 34.40 17.56 66.98
C THR A 72 33.63 16.65 67.91
N TYR A 73 32.50 16.09 67.43
CA TYR A 73 31.69 15.11 68.16
C TYR A 73 31.79 13.75 67.46
N SER A 74 32.06 12.72 68.18
CA SER A 74 32.23 11.34 67.68
C SER A 74 31.45 10.31 68.48
N ASP A 75 30.98 9.25 67.83
CA ASP A 75 30.36 8.08 68.44
C ASP A 75 29.20 8.32 69.43
N ASN A 76 27.94 8.25 68.96
CA ASN A 76 26.69 8.32 69.75
C ASN A 76 26.55 9.53 70.68
N SER A 77 27.24 10.62 70.44
CA SER A 77 27.05 11.86 71.22
C SER A 77 25.80 12.61 70.75
N GLU A 78 25.10 13.24 71.70
CA GLU A 78 23.98 14.13 71.44
C GLU A 78 24.25 15.52 71.98
N GLN A 79 23.98 16.53 71.19
CA GLN A 79 24.09 17.93 71.62
C GLN A 79 22.72 18.60 71.45
N VAL A 80 22.22 19.21 72.48
CA VAL A 80 21.01 20.02 72.51
C VAL A 80 21.40 21.48 72.74
N LEU A 81 21.08 22.28 71.71
CA LEU A 81 21.24 23.74 71.76
C LEU A 81 19.86 24.38 72.07
N ASP A 82 19.78 25.15 73.11
CA ASP A 82 18.62 25.91 73.51
C ASP A 82 19.01 27.39 73.62
N GLY A 83 18.66 28.18 72.59
CA GLY A 83 18.99 29.58 72.55
C GLY A 83 20.43 29.92 72.21
N SER A 84 21.12 29.16 71.37
CA SER A 84 22.52 29.33 70.98
C SER A 84 22.83 29.09 69.50
N THR A 85 23.96 29.58 69.03
CA THR A 85 24.41 29.31 67.62
C THR A 85 25.55 28.31 67.60
N MET A 86 25.62 27.44 66.57
CA MET A 86 26.81 26.63 66.30
C MET A 86 27.42 27.07 65.00
N ASP A 87 28.73 27.15 64.95
CA ASP A 87 29.52 27.49 63.77
C ASP A 87 30.66 26.49 63.62
N LYS A 88 30.71 25.79 62.47
CA LYS A 88 31.78 24.84 62.08
C LYS A 88 32.05 23.72 63.08
N THR A 89 31.01 23.04 63.52
CA THR A 89 31.12 21.89 64.41
C THR A 89 31.19 20.58 63.59
N GLU A 90 32.07 19.67 63.93
CA GLU A 90 32.18 18.36 63.33
C GLU A 90 31.60 17.26 64.22
N LEU A 91 30.70 16.46 63.70
CA LEU A 91 30.12 15.28 64.37
C LEU A 91 30.58 13.97 63.67
N VAL A 92 31.12 13.07 64.40
CA VAL A 92 31.70 11.80 63.92
C VAL A 92 30.99 10.64 64.66
N GLY A 93 30.66 9.60 63.92
CA GLY A 93 30.00 8.43 64.46
C GLY A 93 28.49 8.60 64.65
N ALA A 94 27.93 8.16 65.77
CA ALA A 94 26.48 8.21 66.09
C ALA A 94 26.08 9.44 66.91
N ALA A 95 26.73 10.55 66.72
CA ALA A 95 26.45 11.81 67.43
C ALA A 95 25.17 12.48 66.88
N THR A 96 24.37 13.11 67.76
CA THR A 96 23.11 13.79 67.41
C THR A 96 23.13 15.24 67.93
N ILE A 97 22.70 16.17 67.04
CA ILE A 97 22.45 17.57 67.46
C ILE A 97 20.94 17.90 67.30
N THR A 98 20.34 18.46 68.33
CA THR A 98 18.99 18.99 68.32
C THR A 98 19.03 20.49 68.56
N THR A 99 18.53 21.30 67.65
CA THR A 99 18.55 22.75 67.69
C THR A 99 17.15 23.37 67.81
N ARG A 100 17.01 24.43 68.62
CA ARG A 100 15.79 25.26 68.76
C ARG A 100 16.17 26.74 68.87
N GLY A 101 15.47 27.72 68.32
CA GLY A 101 15.71 29.17 68.47
C GLY A 101 15.31 30.10 67.35
N THR A 102 15.91 31.23 67.22
CA THR A 102 15.33 32.40 66.53
C THR A 102 16.25 33.09 65.53
N LEU A 103 15.79 33.49 64.41
CA LEU A 103 16.06 34.51 63.39
C LEU A 103 16.44 34.08 61.97
N VAL A 104 15.69 34.42 60.89
CA VAL A 104 16.29 34.67 59.59
C VAL A 104 15.35 35.39 58.63
N ASP A 105 15.91 36.25 57.75
CA ASP A 105 15.33 36.82 56.53
C ASP A 105 16.14 36.37 55.30
N ASP A 106 15.67 35.43 54.53
CA ASP A 106 16.36 34.92 53.32
C ASP A 106 15.35 34.97 52.15
N SER A 107 15.75 35.60 51.03
CA SER A 107 14.89 35.82 49.89
C SER A 107 14.36 34.52 49.20
N ARG A 108 14.88 33.36 49.55
CA ARG A 108 14.41 32.04 49.13
C ARG A 108 13.24 31.51 49.96
N LEU A 109 13.03 32.14 51.14
CA LEU A 109 11.90 31.85 52.04
C LEU A 109 10.69 32.68 51.64
N ASN A 110 9.48 32.18 51.94
CA ASN A 110 8.31 33.00 51.82
C ASN A 110 8.36 34.11 52.92
N PRO A 111 7.75 35.29 52.70
CA PRO A 111 7.75 36.37 53.74
C PRO A 111 7.19 35.95 55.10
N ALA A 112 6.31 34.95 55.13
CA ALA A 112 5.77 34.38 56.36
C ALA A 112 6.75 33.50 57.12
N ASP A 113 7.84 33.04 56.45
CA ASP A 113 8.90 32.22 57.04
C ASP A 113 10.08 33.08 57.53
N HIS A 114 10.05 34.40 57.28
CA HIS A 114 11.04 35.30 57.84
C HIS A 114 10.82 35.47 59.35
N GLY A 115 11.89 35.53 60.07
CA GLY A 115 11.78 35.69 61.51
C GLY A 115 13.00 35.18 62.28
N GLU A 116 12.84 34.96 63.54
CA GLU A 116 13.88 34.59 64.42
C GLU A 116 14.09 33.08 64.49
N TYR A 117 15.33 32.56 64.27
CA TYR A 117 15.68 31.15 64.31
C TYR A 117 17.00 30.90 65.06
N LEU A 118 17.19 29.67 65.59
CA LEU A 118 18.47 29.23 66.04
C LEU A 118 19.29 28.77 64.84
N VAL A 119 20.55 29.17 64.74
CA VAL A 119 21.36 28.88 63.53
C VAL A 119 22.47 27.89 63.84
N SER A 120 22.55 26.80 63.09
CA SER A 120 23.70 25.91 62.98
C SER A 120 24.33 26.18 61.63
N GLU A 121 25.61 26.65 61.58
CA GLU A 121 26.23 27.04 60.31
C GLU A 121 27.57 26.38 60.10
N GLY A 122 27.75 25.75 58.92
CA GLY A 122 29.04 25.14 58.52
C GLY A 122 29.42 23.86 59.26
N ASP A 123 28.47 23.26 59.96
CA ASP A 123 28.75 22.08 60.78
C ASP A 123 29.00 20.82 59.91
N THR A 124 29.88 19.94 60.36
CA THR A 124 30.23 18.69 59.69
C THR A 124 29.79 17.49 60.52
N PHE A 125 29.03 16.59 59.89
CA PHE A 125 28.52 15.36 60.47
C PHE A 125 29.08 14.17 59.71
N THR A 126 29.77 13.26 60.41
CA THR A 126 30.45 12.13 59.80
C THR A 126 30.04 10.77 60.38
N GLY A 127 30.21 9.71 59.65
CA GLY A 127 29.85 8.35 60.11
C GLY A 127 28.36 8.17 60.26
N ASN A 128 27.85 7.90 61.47
CA ASN A 128 26.40 7.73 61.76
C ASN A 128 25.84 8.94 62.56
N ALA A 129 26.47 10.10 62.41
CA ALA A 129 26.06 11.32 63.18
C ALA A 129 24.63 11.79 62.76
N THR A 130 23.90 12.37 63.68
CA THR A 130 22.52 12.87 63.47
C THR A 130 22.39 14.30 63.87
N GLN A 131 21.84 15.16 63.00
CA GLN A 131 21.37 16.48 63.33
C GLN A 131 19.85 16.54 63.36
N THR A 132 19.26 17.02 64.42
CA THR A 132 17.83 17.29 64.49
C THR A 132 17.61 18.78 64.56
N VAL A 133 17.00 19.37 63.53
CA VAL A 133 16.62 20.78 63.43
C VAL A 133 15.13 20.86 63.84
N ASN A 134 14.87 21.47 64.95
CA ASN A 134 13.51 21.57 65.50
C ASN A 134 12.92 22.98 65.29
N ASP A 135 11.86 23.30 65.96
CA ASP A 135 11.14 24.57 65.87
C ASP A 135 11.97 25.79 65.81
N LYS A 136 11.71 26.68 64.88
CA LYS A 136 12.44 27.94 64.73
C LYS A 136 13.98 27.75 64.71
N SER A 137 14.47 26.68 64.13
CA SER A 137 15.91 26.42 63.98
C SER A 137 16.30 26.36 62.51
N LEU A 138 17.50 26.90 62.21
CA LEU A 138 18.07 26.91 60.87
C LEU A 138 19.42 26.17 60.84
N SER A 139 19.54 25.17 60.02
CA SER A 139 20.81 24.59 59.64
C SER A 139 21.26 25.17 58.29
N ARG A 140 22.45 25.78 58.22
CA ARG A 140 22.98 26.38 57.00
C ARG A 140 24.37 25.81 56.71
N ASN A 141 24.67 25.51 55.45
CA ASN A 141 25.93 24.97 54.96
C ASN A 141 26.40 23.71 55.73
N GLY A 142 25.51 22.94 56.35
CA GLY A 142 25.79 21.71 57.03
C GLY A 142 26.36 20.66 56.08
N THR A 143 27.40 19.93 56.51
CA THR A 143 28.03 18.85 55.71
C THR A 143 27.82 17.50 56.39
N PHE A 144 27.17 16.58 55.69
CA PHE A 144 26.82 15.24 56.18
C PHE A 144 27.53 14.19 55.36
N THR A 145 28.36 13.31 55.97
CA THR A 145 29.14 12.30 55.27
C THR A 145 28.93 10.88 55.84
N GLY A 146 29.11 9.86 55.03
CA GLY A 146 28.90 8.46 55.41
C GLY A 146 27.45 8.12 55.60
N ALA A 147 27.01 7.68 56.74
CA ALA A 147 25.60 7.36 57.03
C ALA A 147 24.91 8.44 57.89
N SER A 148 25.46 9.65 57.94
CA SER A 148 24.90 10.73 58.77
C SER A 148 23.54 11.22 58.27
N GLN A 149 22.69 11.63 59.22
CA GLN A 149 21.27 11.99 58.97
C GLN A 149 20.91 13.37 59.51
N GLN A 150 20.09 14.10 58.75
CA GLN A 150 19.49 15.34 59.20
C GLN A 150 17.96 15.19 59.28
N TYR A 151 17.35 15.60 60.36
CA TYR A 151 15.89 15.62 60.56
C TYR A 151 15.43 17.05 60.79
N LEU A 152 14.44 17.48 60.00
CA LEU A 152 13.81 18.79 60.13
C LEU A 152 12.40 18.64 60.72
N ASN A 153 12.15 19.10 61.94
CA ASN A 153 10.94 18.94 62.70
C ASN A 153 10.38 20.31 63.13
N GLY A 154 9.51 20.89 62.34
CA GLY A 154 8.82 22.13 62.73
C GLY A 154 7.53 21.80 63.52
N ASP A 155 7.06 22.73 64.37
CA ASP A 155 5.85 22.57 65.19
C ASP A 155 4.59 23.07 64.48
N ASN A 156 4.68 24.19 63.79
CA ASN A 156 3.59 24.80 63.03
C ASN A 156 4.13 25.72 61.89
N ASP A 157 3.26 26.33 61.11
CA ASP A 157 3.64 27.16 59.96
C ASP A 157 4.44 28.45 60.35
N SER A 158 4.32 28.93 61.59
CA SER A 158 5.09 30.04 62.10
C SER A 158 6.36 29.62 62.87
N ARG A 159 6.60 28.31 63.03
CA ARG A 159 7.71 27.68 63.72
C ARG A 159 8.33 26.55 62.92
N LYS A 160 8.81 26.86 61.75
CA LYS A 160 9.43 25.88 60.83
C LYS A 160 10.85 25.51 61.24
N ALA A 161 11.23 24.29 61.00
CA ALA A 161 12.62 23.85 60.97
C ALA A 161 13.20 24.00 59.57
N ILE A 162 14.30 24.70 59.40
CA ILE A 162 14.78 25.06 58.07
C ILE A 162 16.24 24.52 57.84
N ALA A 163 16.49 23.94 56.69
CA ALA A 163 17.82 23.66 56.22
C ALA A 163 18.09 24.40 54.90
N LEU A 164 19.20 25.13 54.85
CA LEU A 164 19.68 25.84 53.67
C LEU A 164 21.04 25.34 53.26
N ASP A 165 21.28 25.12 51.97
CA ASP A 165 22.59 24.81 51.36
C ASP A 165 23.33 23.62 52.02
N SER A 166 22.61 22.67 52.62
CA SER A 166 23.21 21.52 53.27
C SER A 166 23.77 20.52 52.23
N THR A 167 24.92 19.88 52.49
CA THR A 167 25.56 18.93 51.61
C THR A 167 25.61 17.54 52.24
N PHE A 168 25.11 16.52 51.53
CA PHE A 168 25.03 15.14 51.96
C PHE A 168 25.88 14.26 51.03
N THR A 169 26.84 13.54 51.55
CA THR A 169 27.75 12.68 50.78
C THR A 169 27.84 11.30 51.40
N GLY A 170 27.21 10.31 50.77
CA GLY A 170 27.37 8.93 51.21
C GLY A 170 28.69 8.31 50.76
N ASP A 171 29.02 7.16 51.30
CA ASP A 171 30.23 6.41 50.94
C ASP A 171 29.87 5.25 49.99
N LYS A 172 30.22 5.41 48.73
CA LYS A 172 29.95 4.38 47.69
C LYS A 172 30.74 3.08 47.91
N THR A 173 31.87 3.15 48.65
CA THR A 173 32.70 1.98 48.87
C THR A 173 32.16 1.05 49.95
N THR A 174 31.53 1.63 50.96
CA THR A 174 30.88 0.91 52.06
C THR A 174 29.39 0.74 51.90
N GLY A 175 28.80 1.43 50.91
CA GLY A 175 27.35 1.44 50.68
C GLY A 175 26.56 2.28 51.68
N GLN A 176 27.23 3.08 52.50
CA GLN A 176 26.60 3.97 53.50
C GLN A 176 26.04 5.21 52.79
N ARG A 177 24.77 5.56 53.09
CA ARG A 177 24.09 6.71 52.51
C ARG A 177 23.78 7.73 53.57
N ALA A 178 24.25 8.96 53.36
CA ALA A 178 23.77 10.11 54.12
C ALA A 178 22.32 10.43 53.75
N GLY A 179 21.60 11.12 54.61
CA GLY A 179 20.21 11.38 54.34
C GLY A 179 19.64 12.60 55.01
N GLN A 180 18.55 13.12 54.44
CA GLN A 180 17.76 14.20 55.05
C GLN A 180 16.29 13.78 55.12
N THR A 181 15.71 13.97 56.31
CA THR A 181 14.28 13.74 56.53
C THR A 181 13.61 15.07 56.89
N VAL A 182 12.71 15.50 56.02
CA VAL A 182 11.94 16.74 56.18
C VAL A 182 10.55 16.37 56.72
N ASN A 183 10.36 16.53 58.00
CA ASN A 183 9.08 16.21 58.66
C ASN A 183 8.07 17.39 58.56
N ASN A 184 6.95 17.24 59.24
CA ASN A 184 5.90 18.26 59.25
C ASN A 184 6.48 19.64 59.63
N HIS A 185 6.09 20.69 58.92
CA HIS A 185 6.58 22.05 59.02
C HIS A 185 8.15 22.17 58.88
N GLY A 186 8.82 21.14 58.36
CA GLY A 186 10.22 21.21 57.95
C GLY A 186 10.37 21.81 56.56
N LEU A 187 11.41 22.58 56.32
CA LEU A 187 11.70 23.22 55.02
C LEU A 187 13.17 23.02 54.65
N ALA A 188 13.44 22.31 53.55
CA ALA A 188 14.79 22.14 53.02
C ALA A 188 14.93 22.88 51.67
N ILE A 189 15.92 23.74 51.57
CA ILE A 189 16.19 24.57 50.38
C ILE A 189 17.61 24.40 49.91
N ASP A 190 17.81 24.21 48.61
CA ASP A 190 19.08 24.18 47.88
C ASP A 190 20.11 23.18 48.45
N SER A 191 19.62 22.09 49.08
CA SER A 191 20.49 21.05 49.65
C SER A 191 21.03 20.14 48.53
N LYS A 192 22.25 19.66 48.69
CA LYS A 192 22.99 18.83 47.73
C LYS A 192 23.23 17.44 48.28
N PHE A 193 22.93 16.41 47.49
CA PHE A 193 23.07 15.00 47.84
C PHE A 193 23.94 14.29 46.79
N ASP A 194 25.01 13.63 47.21
CA ASP A 194 25.81 12.72 46.36
C ASP A 194 25.89 11.37 47.06
N TYR A 195 25.31 10.35 46.43
CA TYR A 195 25.08 9.04 47.01
C TYR A 195 24.36 9.12 48.38
N ALA A 196 23.33 9.96 48.39
CA ALA A 196 22.56 10.27 49.60
C ALA A 196 21.08 10.46 49.26
N ASP A 197 20.19 10.19 50.21
CA ASP A 197 18.76 10.14 50.02
C ASP A 197 18.01 11.27 50.75
N GLN A 198 16.86 11.66 50.21
CA GLN A 198 15.96 12.62 50.85
C GLN A 198 14.57 12.08 51.09
N THR A 199 14.06 12.15 52.29
CA THR A 199 12.68 11.83 52.64
C THR A 199 11.91 13.06 53.04
N ILE A 200 10.81 13.36 52.40
CA ILE A 200 9.90 14.47 52.72
C ILE A 200 8.61 13.88 53.22
N ASN A 201 8.39 13.94 54.53
CA ASN A 201 7.16 13.44 55.16
C ASN A 201 6.03 14.45 55.01
N THR A 202 4.80 14.05 55.35
CA THR A 202 3.60 14.86 55.28
C THR A 202 3.79 16.21 56.00
N GLY A 203 3.47 17.31 55.30
CA GLY A 203 3.65 18.68 55.84
C GLY A 203 5.09 19.23 55.66
N GLY A 204 6.06 18.38 55.31
CA GLY A 204 7.40 18.81 54.96
C GLY A 204 7.49 19.40 53.56
N VAL A 205 8.43 20.32 53.31
CA VAL A 205 8.68 20.97 52.03
C VAL A 205 10.18 20.90 51.66
N ALA A 206 10.52 20.48 50.49
CA ALA A 206 11.87 20.51 49.93
C ALA A 206 11.88 21.30 48.62
N LYS A 207 12.80 22.23 48.45
CA LYS A 207 12.82 23.16 47.32
C LYS A 207 14.24 23.38 46.76
N GLY A 208 14.41 23.30 45.47
CA GLY A 208 15.66 23.59 44.79
C GLY A 208 16.78 22.57 45.03
N ASN A 209 16.49 21.40 45.62
CA ASN A 209 17.49 20.42 46.00
C ASN A 209 18.11 19.71 44.81
N THR A 210 19.37 19.28 44.95
CA THR A 210 20.06 18.50 43.92
C THR A 210 20.47 17.14 44.51
N ILE A 211 20.05 16.05 43.92
CA ILE A 211 20.32 14.68 44.35
C ILE A 211 21.05 13.94 43.23
N LYS A 212 22.23 13.42 43.54
CA LYS A 212 23.04 12.63 42.62
C LYS A 212 23.30 11.23 43.21
N ASP A 213 23.04 10.20 42.41
CA ASP A 213 23.17 8.80 42.82
C ASP A 213 22.37 8.45 44.09
N GLY A 214 21.22 9.11 44.29
CA GLY A 214 20.36 8.97 45.48
C GLY A 214 18.90 9.04 45.13
N ASP A 215 18.04 8.66 46.07
CA ASP A 215 16.59 8.60 45.89
C ASP A 215 15.86 9.67 46.70
N GLN A 216 14.68 10.11 46.21
CA GLN A 216 13.80 11.02 46.94
C GLN A 216 12.45 10.37 47.22
N VAL A 217 12.01 10.35 48.46
CA VAL A 217 10.68 9.93 48.90
C VAL A 217 9.87 11.13 49.32
N VAL A 218 8.74 11.37 48.67
CA VAL A 218 7.89 12.57 48.84
C VAL A 218 6.52 12.21 49.37
N LYS A 219 6.26 12.39 50.64
CA LYS A 219 4.92 12.36 51.25
C LYS A 219 4.40 13.77 51.56
N GLY A 220 5.32 14.77 51.55
CA GLY A 220 5.05 16.21 51.63
C GLY A 220 5.11 16.89 50.26
N THR A 221 5.90 17.95 50.11
CA THR A 221 6.03 18.72 48.88
C THR A 221 7.50 18.79 48.44
N ALA A 222 7.79 18.42 47.21
CA ALA A 222 9.06 18.60 46.55
C ALA A 222 8.91 19.56 45.34
N GLU A 223 9.66 20.64 45.35
CA GLU A 223 9.65 21.64 44.28
C GLU A 223 11.04 21.86 43.70
N LYS A 224 11.17 21.88 42.38
CA LYS A 224 12.41 22.17 41.65
C LYS A 224 13.62 21.32 42.11
N THR A 225 13.36 20.06 42.47
CA THR A 225 14.43 19.12 42.80
C THR A 225 15.05 18.54 41.51
N ASN A 226 16.37 18.53 41.44
CA ASN A 226 17.12 17.90 40.37
C ASN A 226 17.70 16.56 40.85
N ILE A 227 17.28 15.47 40.31
CA ILE A 227 17.74 14.12 40.61
C ILE A 227 18.52 13.59 39.42
N THR A 228 19.76 13.19 39.64
CA THR A 228 20.65 12.59 38.63
C THR A 228 21.03 11.18 39.08
N ASN A 229 20.80 10.19 38.22
CA ASN A 229 21.03 8.78 38.50
C ASN A 229 20.29 8.28 39.77
N GLY A 230 19.04 8.65 39.92
CA GLY A 230 18.24 8.27 41.06
C GLY A 230 16.76 8.21 40.77
N ASN A 231 15.97 7.87 41.79
CA ASN A 231 14.53 7.70 41.66
C ASN A 231 13.75 8.67 42.54
N GLN A 232 12.48 8.88 42.18
CA GLN A 232 11.56 9.64 43.01
C GLN A 232 10.29 8.83 43.31
N THR A 233 9.97 8.69 44.59
CA THR A 233 8.74 8.04 45.03
C THR A 233 7.81 9.06 45.68
N ILE A 234 6.68 9.36 45.12
CA ILE A 234 5.67 10.29 45.61
C ILE A 234 4.60 9.48 46.32
N GLY A 235 4.60 9.49 47.62
CA GLY A 235 3.60 8.80 48.44
C GLY A 235 2.23 9.44 48.40
N ALA A 236 1.26 8.76 49.01
CA ALA A 236 -0.12 9.28 49.11
C ALA A 236 -0.17 10.65 49.78
N GLY A 237 -0.85 11.63 49.14
CA GLY A 237 -0.88 13.05 49.58
C GLY A 237 0.37 13.85 49.22
N GLY A 238 1.46 13.22 48.80
CA GLY A 238 2.69 13.91 48.37
C GLY A 238 2.52 14.69 47.10
N LYS A 239 3.31 15.75 46.95
CA LYS A 239 3.29 16.63 45.76
C LYS A 239 4.73 16.82 45.24
N ALA A 240 4.97 16.56 43.98
CA ALA A 240 6.22 16.83 43.29
C ALA A 240 5.94 17.80 42.14
N THR A 241 6.58 18.95 42.16
CA THR A 241 6.32 20.02 41.18
C THR A 241 7.63 20.53 40.58
N THR A 242 7.70 20.57 39.25
CA THR A 242 8.84 21.11 38.49
C THR A 242 10.17 20.39 38.83
N ASN A 243 10.12 19.11 39.18
CA ASN A 243 11.32 18.31 39.47
C ASN A 243 11.89 17.75 38.20
N SER A 244 13.22 17.57 38.19
CA SER A 244 13.94 16.93 37.09
C SER A 244 14.60 15.64 37.58
N ILE A 245 14.34 14.55 36.89
CA ILE A 245 14.99 13.25 37.07
C ILE A 245 15.76 12.94 35.80
N ASP A 246 17.08 12.91 35.86
CA ASP A 246 17.99 12.69 34.73
C ASP A 246 18.91 11.51 34.98
N ASN A 247 18.62 10.39 34.40
CA ASN A 247 19.40 9.16 34.51
C ASN A 247 20.15 8.82 33.21
N THR A 248 20.43 9.80 32.37
CA THR A 248 21.11 9.58 31.07
C THR A 248 22.55 9.06 31.20
N THR A 249 23.18 9.28 32.34
CA THR A 249 24.57 8.83 32.67
C THR A 249 24.62 7.59 33.54
N GLY A 250 23.48 7.04 33.97
CA GLY A 250 23.36 5.94 34.89
C GLY A 250 22.39 4.85 34.41
N THR A 251 21.90 4.05 35.34
CA THR A 251 20.87 3.06 35.08
C THR A 251 19.52 3.73 34.88
N HIS A 252 18.67 3.10 34.08
CA HIS A 252 17.29 3.55 33.90
C HIS A 252 16.55 3.68 35.23
N GLY A 253 15.96 4.85 35.50
CA GLY A 253 15.31 5.16 36.76
C GLY A 253 13.78 5.16 36.68
N TYR A 254 13.16 5.61 37.78
CA TYR A 254 11.69 5.73 37.79
C TYR A 254 11.17 6.87 38.68
N GLN A 255 9.95 7.33 38.37
CA GLN A 255 9.13 8.11 39.27
C GLN A 255 7.85 7.33 39.60
N ALA A 256 7.68 6.91 40.84
CA ALA A 256 6.45 6.28 41.34
C ALA A 256 5.54 7.32 41.99
N VAL A 257 4.30 7.40 41.52
CA VAL A 257 3.36 8.45 41.93
C VAL A 257 2.14 7.86 42.62
N SER A 258 2.06 7.96 43.93
CA SER A 258 0.86 7.69 44.72
C SER A 258 0.18 8.98 45.22
N GLY A 259 0.72 10.13 44.83
CA GLY A 259 0.21 11.47 45.11
C GLY A 259 -0.03 12.28 43.84
N THR A 260 0.59 13.44 43.73
CA THR A 260 0.47 14.33 42.56
C THR A 260 1.86 14.69 42.05
N ALA A 261 2.04 14.56 40.72
CA ALA A 261 3.24 15.00 40.04
C ALA A 261 2.89 16.00 38.93
N THR A 262 3.44 17.22 38.98
CA THR A 262 3.11 18.28 38.04
C THR A 262 4.36 18.93 37.47
N ASP A 263 4.38 19.19 36.18
CA ASP A 263 5.46 19.86 35.45
C ASP A 263 6.86 19.21 35.66
N ASN A 264 6.92 17.92 35.98
CA ASN A 264 8.20 17.22 36.17
C ASN A 264 8.82 16.78 34.82
N THR A 265 10.13 16.74 34.78
CA THR A 265 10.88 16.25 33.61
C THR A 265 11.66 14.98 33.98
N LEU A 266 11.46 13.92 33.27
CA LEU A 266 12.10 12.61 33.42
C LEU A 266 12.90 12.29 32.16
N LYS A 267 14.17 11.94 32.33
CA LYS A 267 15.05 11.49 31.26
C LYS A 267 15.64 10.13 31.59
N ASN A 268 15.59 9.19 30.69
CA ASN A 268 15.97 7.80 30.91
C ASN A 268 15.32 7.23 32.16
N ALA A 269 14.00 7.40 32.25
CA ALA A 269 13.22 7.00 33.42
C ALA A 269 11.78 6.63 33.07
N ASP A 270 11.20 5.75 33.86
CA ASP A 270 9.80 5.35 33.81
C ASP A 270 8.93 6.18 34.74
N GLN A 271 7.61 6.24 34.49
CA GLN A 271 6.66 6.82 35.44
C GLN A 271 5.54 5.83 35.73
N ILE A 272 5.29 5.59 37.00
CA ILE A 272 4.21 4.72 37.47
C ILE A 272 3.23 5.56 38.28
N ILE A 273 2.00 5.65 37.79
CA ILE A 273 0.93 6.43 38.38
C ILE A 273 -0.05 5.46 39.03
N GLU A 274 -0.06 5.40 40.35
CA GLU A 274 -0.88 4.51 41.12
C GLU A 274 -2.36 4.97 41.17
N LYS A 275 -3.24 4.09 41.65
CA LYS A 275 -4.69 4.41 41.79
C LYS A 275 -4.89 5.67 42.62
N THR A 276 -5.84 6.49 42.20
CA THR A 276 -6.17 7.79 42.84
C THR A 276 -5.13 8.89 42.68
N SER A 277 -4.02 8.62 41.97
CA SER A 277 -2.93 9.59 41.75
C SER A 277 -3.12 10.34 40.46
N VAL A 278 -2.49 11.51 40.35
CA VAL A 278 -2.61 12.40 39.20
C VAL A 278 -1.23 12.89 38.76
N THR A 279 -0.99 12.81 37.47
CA THR A 279 0.15 13.46 36.83
C THR A 279 -0.33 14.46 35.79
N VAL A 280 0.24 15.67 35.80
CA VAL A 280 -0.14 16.76 34.92
C VAL A 280 1.12 17.40 34.31
N LYS A 281 1.16 17.57 33.01
CA LYS A 281 2.23 18.25 32.27
C LYS A 281 3.64 17.73 32.54
N ASN A 282 3.75 16.44 32.84
CA ASN A 282 5.07 15.85 32.97
C ASN A 282 5.68 15.55 31.59
N VAL A 283 6.99 15.73 31.48
CA VAL A 283 7.76 15.39 30.29
C VAL A 283 8.58 14.14 30.59
N ILE A 284 8.37 13.08 29.82
CA ILE A 284 9.16 11.86 29.90
C ILE A 284 9.91 11.72 28.58
N ASP A 285 11.23 11.95 28.62
CA ASP A 285 12.09 11.95 27.43
C ASP A 285 13.15 10.86 27.55
N ASN A 286 12.89 9.76 26.86
CA ASN A 286 13.81 8.62 26.73
C ASN A 286 14.45 8.58 25.33
N ALA A 287 14.50 9.70 24.61
CA ALA A 287 15.16 9.78 23.30
C ALA A 287 16.67 9.52 23.44
N GLY A 288 17.17 8.52 22.69
CA GLY A 288 18.58 8.13 22.74
C GLY A 288 18.99 7.25 23.94
N ALA A 289 18.05 6.83 24.76
CA ALA A 289 18.21 5.92 25.88
C ALA A 289 17.40 4.62 25.67
N GLU A 290 17.31 3.78 26.68
CA GLU A 290 16.40 2.66 26.69
C GLU A 290 14.95 3.16 26.58
N HIS A 291 14.10 2.34 25.97
CA HIS A 291 12.70 2.67 25.78
C HIS A 291 11.98 2.67 27.15
N GLY A 292 11.32 3.78 27.48
CA GLY A 292 10.66 3.95 28.75
C GLY A 292 9.18 3.55 28.74
N ILE A 293 8.60 3.50 29.94
CA ILE A 293 7.18 3.17 30.13
C ILE A 293 6.53 4.14 31.09
N GLN A 294 5.36 4.69 30.73
CA GLN A 294 4.43 5.30 31.67
C GLN A 294 3.27 4.36 31.98
N VAL A 295 3.15 3.88 33.20
CA VAL A 295 2.03 3.05 33.65
C VAL A 295 0.98 3.91 34.32
N VAL A 296 -0.25 3.89 33.82
CA VAL A 296 -1.35 4.73 34.31
C VAL A 296 -2.40 3.83 34.97
N ARG A 297 -2.39 3.77 36.30
CA ARG A 297 -3.45 3.17 37.12
C ARG A 297 -4.37 4.23 37.70
N GLY A 298 -3.90 5.47 37.82
CA GLY A 298 -4.60 6.68 38.20
C GLY A 298 -4.92 7.55 36.99
N LYS A 299 -4.54 8.85 37.05
CA LYS A 299 -4.84 9.82 36.01
C LYS A 299 -3.59 10.47 35.42
N ALA A 300 -3.45 10.44 34.09
CA ALA A 300 -2.38 11.13 33.37
C ALA A 300 -2.98 12.20 32.46
N GLU A 301 -2.62 13.45 32.65
CA GLU A 301 -3.14 14.61 31.92
C GLU A 301 -2.01 15.44 31.32
N ASP A 302 -2.14 15.86 30.08
CA ASP A 302 -1.26 16.83 29.40
C ASP A 302 0.24 16.46 29.46
N ASN A 303 0.57 15.15 29.51
CA ASN A 303 1.94 14.68 29.58
C ASN A 303 2.57 14.57 28.19
N THR A 304 3.87 14.81 28.09
CA THR A 304 4.65 14.62 26.86
C THR A 304 5.58 13.44 27.02
N LEU A 305 5.47 12.44 26.16
CA LEU A 305 6.26 11.22 26.17
C LEU A 305 7.04 11.08 24.87
N SER A 306 8.35 10.88 25.00
CA SER A 306 9.26 10.69 23.87
C SER A 306 10.00 9.35 24.04
N ASN A 307 9.99 8.52 23.03
CA ASN A 307 10.51 7.13 23.10
C ASN A 307 10.00 6.37 24.33
N THR A 308 8.72 6.54 24.65
CA THR A 308 8.09 6.03 25.88
C THR A 308 6.71 5.47 25.57
N ASP A 309 6.44 4.23 25.95
CA ASP A 309 5.11 3.65 25.86
C ASP A 309 4.21 4.11 27.01
N GLN A 310 2.95 4.38 26.73
CA GLN A 310 1.95 4.62 27.75
C GLN A 310 1.03 3.42 27.91
N ARG A 311 0.97 2.85 29.09
CA ARG A 311 0.09 1.74 29.42
C ARG A 311 -1.01 2.22 30.38
N VAL A 312 -2.21 2.38 29.87
CA VAL A 312 -3.40 2.73 30.64
C VAL A 312 -4.05 1.44 31.12
N GLU A 313 -3.81 1.07 32.38
CA GLU A 313 -4.37 -0.14 32.96
C GLU A 313 -5.85 0.03 33.30
N LYS A 314 -6.51 -1.08 33.65
CA LYS A 314 -7.91 -1.06 34.05
C LYS A 314 -8.15 0.00 35.13
N ASP A 315 -9.18 0.80 34.97
CA ASP A 315 -9.54 1.97 35.80
C ASP A 315 -8.60 3.19 35.65
N GLY A 316 -7.48 3.07 34.90
CA GLY A 316 -6.59 4.19 34.58
C GLY A 316 -7.21 5.12 33.53
N ILE A 317 -6.85 6.41 33.62
CA ILE A 317 -7.35 7.45 32.72
C ILE A 317 -6.16 8.22 32.13
N ALA A 318 -6.01 8.18 30.81
CA ALA A 318 -5.11 9.07 30.08
C ALA A 318 -5.94 10.09 29.30
N SER A 319 -6.00 11.32 29.78
CA SER A 319 -6.88 12.36 29.22
C SER A 319 -6.15 13.70 29.05
N VAL A 320 -6.77 14.63 28.31
CA VAL A 320 -6.31 16.00 28.13
C VAL A 320 -4.90 16.08 27.55
N LYS A 321 -4.74 15.76 26.25
CA LYS A 321 -3.51 15.96 25.44
C LYS A 321 -2.23 15.26 25.94
N ASN A 322 -2.30 13.97 26.26
CA ASN A 322 -1.01 13.27 26.33
C ASN A 322 -0.41 13.13 24.92
N ASP A 323 0.79 13.68 24.74
CA ASP A 323 1.51 13.65 23.48
C ASP A 323 2.59 12.56 23.51
N ILE A 324 2.41 11.50 22.72
CA ILE A 324 3.30 10.35 22.64
C ILE A 324 4.04 10.41 21.31
N THR A 325 5.34 10.61 21.33
CA THR A 325 6.21 10.60 20.14
C THR A 325 7.10 9.38 20.16
N ASP A 326 7.09 8.58 19.06
CA ASP A 326 7.87 7.35 18.90
C ASP A 326 7.66 6.33 20.05
N GLY A 327 6.46 6.31 20.60
CA GLY A 327 5.97 5.38 21.62
C GLY A 327 4.63 4.78 21.24
N ASN A 328 4.19 3.76 21.98
CA ASN A 328 2.88 3.14 21.81
C ASN A 328 1.96 3.49 22.98
N GLN A 329 0.65 3.39 22.75
CA GLN A 329 -0.33 3.51 23.82
C GLN A 329 -1.13 2.19 23.94
N PHE A 330 -1.12 1.59 25.10
CA PHE A 330 -1.90 0.38 25.43
C PHE A 330 -3.02 0.78 26.37
N VAL A 331 -4.27 0.51 26.00
CA VAL A 331 -5.44 1.02 26.71
C VAL A 331 -6.33 -0.15 27.16
N ASP A 332 -6.25 -0.50 28.43
CA ASP A 332 -7.21 -1.38 29.11
C ASP A 332 -8.17 -0.57 30.02
N GLY A 333 -7.90 0.71 30.22
CA GLY A 333 -8.74 1.70 30.88
C GLY A 333 -9.36 2.68 29.88
N PHE A 334 -9.22 3.98 30.11
CA PHE A 334 -9.81 5.05 29.32
C PHE A 334 -8.74 6.00 28.78
N ALA A 335 -8.75 6.27 27.46
CA ALA A 335 -7.86 7.22 26.81
C ALA A 335 -8.64 8.17 25.92
N GLU A 336 -8.46 9.49 26.11
CA GLU A 336 -9.11 10.52 25.29
C GLU A 336 -8.20 11.71 25.01
N ASN A 337 -8.39 12.39 23.89
CA ASN A 337 -7.64 13.58 23.48
C ASN A 337 -6.12 13.38 23.50
N ASN A 338 -5.63 12.18 23.24
CA ASN A 338 -4.20 11.91 23.19
C ASN A 338 -3.69 11.99 21.75
N THR A 339 -2.44 12.41 21.59
CA THR A 339 -1.75 12.43 20.30
C THR A 339 -0.67 11.35 20.28
N ILE A 340 -0.66 10.50 19.27
CA ILE A 340 0.38 9.49 19.07
C ILE A 340 1.04 9.75 17.72
N THR A 341 2.32 10.06 17.72
CA THR A 341 3.05 10.40 16.48
C THR A 341 4.27 9.52 16.30
N ASN A 342 4.35 8.84 15.17
CA ASN A 342 5.54 8.10 14.76
C ASN A 342 6.38 8.97 13.82
N LYS A 343 7.57 9.39 14.24
CA LYS A 343 8.50 10.20 13.46
C LYS A 343 9.66 9.39 12.87
N ALA A 344 10.26 8.53 13.66
CA ALA A 344 11.53 7.89 13.33
C ALA A 344 11.54 6.35 13.51
N THR A 345 10.61 5.79 14.28
CA THR A 345 10.57 4.36 14.63
C THR A 345 9.33 3.69 14.03
N ASN A 346 9.26 2.35 14.09
CA ASN A 346 8.04 1.60 13.76
C ASN A 346 7.05 1.54 14.93
N ARG A 347 7.14 2.47 15.87
CA ARG A 347 6.21 2.63 16.99
C ARG A 347 5.14 3.64 16.62
N GLY A 348 4.22 3.93 17.47
CA GLY A 348 3.08 4.81 17.20
C GLY A 348 1.80 4.01 17.05
N LYS A 349 1.70 2.91 17.79
CA LYS A 349 0.50 2.07 17.84
C LYS A 349 -0.37 2.45 19.03
N GLN A 350 -1.68 2.49 18.80
CA GLN A 350 -2.63 2.45 19.90
C GLN A 350 -3.28 1.06 19.94
N VAL A 351 -3.17 0.38 21.06
CA VAL A 351 -3.79 -0.93 21.30
C VAL A 351 -4.87 -0.77 22.35
N VAL A 352 -6.12 -0.94 21.95
CA VAL A 352 -7.28 -0.86 22.83
C VAL A 352 -7.68 -2.27 23.23
N GLY A 353 -7.33 -2.67 24.42
CA GLY A 353 -7.64 -3.99 24.97
C GLY A 353 -9.14 -4.20 25.17
N LYS A 354 -9.57 -5.43 25.44
CA LYS A 354 -10.98 -5.85 25.51
C LYS A 354 -11.85 -4.99 26.45
N ASN A 355 -11.28 -4.47 27.51
CA ASN A 355 -11.99 -3.61 28.49
C ASN A 355 -11.67 -2.13 28.27
N GLY A 356 -10.77 -1.82 27.32
CA GLY A 356 -10.30 -0.48 27.07
C GLY A 356 -11.25 0.35 26.22
N THR A 357 -11.21 1.64 26.43
CA THR A 357 -11.91 2.63 25.63
C THR A 357 -10.93 3.70 25.15
N ALA A 358 -10.70 3.77 23.85
CA ALA A 358 -10.08 4.93 23.22
C ALA A 358 -11.20 5.88 22.80
N GLY A 359 -11.56 6.78 23.69
CA GLY A 359 -12.67 7.73 23.53
C GLY A 359 -12.28 8.92 22.66
N ILE A 360 -13.02 9.97 22.80
CA ILE A 360 -13.06 11.14 21.92
C ILE A 360 -11.68 11.73 21.59
N LYS A 361 -11.40 11.92 20.29
CA LYS A 361 -10.27 12.70 19.74
C LYS A 361 -8.87 12.20 20.08
N ASN A 362 -8.63 10.89 20.04
CA ASN A 362 -7.25 10.46 19.95
C ASN A 362 -6.77 10.62 18.48
N ASP A 363 -5.63 11.27 18.29
CA ASP A 363 -5.03 11.53 17.00
C ASP A 363 -3.78 10.67 16.83
N ILE A 364 -3.81 9.77 15.87
CA ILE A 364 -2.68 8.89 15.55
C ILE A 364 -2.08 9.31 14.21
N THR A 365 -0.83 9.74 14.22
CA THR A 365 -0.11 10.17 13.01
C THR A 365 1.02 9.21 12.66
N ASN A 366 1.01 8.69 11.43
CA ASN A 366 1.93 7.68 10.93
C ASN A 366 1.98 6.42 11.80
N GLY A 367 0.82 5.99 12.29
CA GLY A 367 0.70 4.85 13.20
C GLY A 367 -0.49 3.95 12.87
N SER A 368 -0.76 3.02 13.77
CA SER A 368 -1.84 2.03 13.65
C SER A 368 -2.65 1.93 14.93
N GLN A 369 -3.90 1.47 14.82
CA GLN A 369 -4.77 1.22 15.96
C GLN A 369 -5.31 -0.22 15.95
N TYR A 370 -5.19 -0.92 17.05
CA TYR A 370 -5.71 -2.27 17.27
C TYR A 370 -6.80 -2.22 18.31
N VAL A 371 -8.01 -2.68 17.98
CA VAL A 371 -9.21 -2.46 18.80
C VAL A 371 -9.86 -3.78 19.14
N ASP A 372 -9.65 -4.25 20.36
CA ASP A 372 -10.40 -5.36 20.96
C ASP A 372 -11.55 -4.86 21.86
N GLY A 373 -11.47 -3.61 22.32
CA GLY A 373 -12.48 -2.89 23.09
C GLY A 373 -13.26 -1.91 22.24
N LEU A 374 -13.32 -0.63 22.67
CA LEU A 374 -14.05 0.46 22.02
C LEU A 374 -13.09 1.58 21.58
N ALA A 375 -13.15 1.95 20.31
CA ALA A 375 -12.47 3.13 19.77
C ALA A 375 -13.49 4.06 19.12
N GLU A 376 -13.63 5.28 19.66
CA GLU A 376 -14.61 6.27 19.19
C GLU A 376 -13.99 7.60 18.81
N ASN A 377 -14.50 8.19 17.72
CA ASN A 377 -14.16 9.55 17.31
C ASN A 377 -12.66 9.82 17.20
N ASN A 378 -11.86 8.80 16.88
CA ASN A 378 -10.42 8.91 16.74
C ASN A 378 -10.05 9.29 15.30
N THR A 379 -8.91 9.97 15.15
CA THR A 379 -8.35 10.30 13.85
C THR A 379 -7.06 9.52 13.64
N ILE A 380 -6.96 8.80 12.53
CA ILE A 380 -5.72 8.10 12.13
C ILE A 380 -5.28 8.65 10.78
N THR A 381 -4.13 9.30 10.76
CA THR A 381 -3.59 9.95 9.57
C THR A 381 -2.21 9.41 9.24
N ASN A 382 -2.08 8.77 8.10
CA ASN A 382 -0.83 8.22 7.60
C ASN A 382 -0.42 8.90 6.30
N LYS A 383 0.87 8.78 5.94
CA LYS A 383 1.35 9.18 4.62
C LYS A 383 0.92 8.17 3.56
N ALA A 384 0.76 8.62 2.33
CA ALA A 384 0.32 7.74 1.22
C ALA A 384 1.31 6.59 0.92
N ASP A 385 2.59 6.81 1.16
CA ASP A 385 3.68 5.83 0.98
C ASP A 385 3.89 4.89 2.18
N LYS A 386 3.33 5.22 3.35
CA LYS A 386 3.44 4.43 4.59
C LYS A 386 2.07 4.34 5.27
N ARG A 387 1.23 3.44 4.75
CA ARG A 387 -0.10 3.21 5.33
C ARG A 387 0.00 2.55 6.71
N GLY A 388 -0.86 3.00 7.63
CA GLY A 388 -1.12 2.30 8.88
C GLY A 388 -2.33 1.39 8.77
N GLU A 389 -2.68 0.78 9.89
CA GLU A 389 -3.82 -0.13 9.98
C GLU A 389 -4.71 0.23 11.17
N GLN A 390 -6.02 0.09 10.99
CA GLN A 390 -6.96 -0.05 12.10
C GLN A 390 -7.55 -1.46 12.05
N VAL A 391 -7.18 -2.30 13.02
CA VAL A 391 -7.64 -3.69 13.13
C VAL A 391 -8.67 -3.80 14.25
N ILE A 392 -9.86 -4.29 13.93
CA ILE A 392 -11.03 -4.22 14.80
C ILE A 392 -11.54 -5.63 15.09
N SER A 393 -11.38 -6.09 16.32
CA SER A 393 -12.03 -7.28 16.88
C SER A 393 -13.15 -6.89 17.87
N GLY A 394 -13.12 -5.64 18.36
CA GLY A 394 -14.15 -5.00 19.17
C GLY A 394 -15.01 -4.03 18.36
N THR A 395 -15.15 -2.78 18.81
CA THR A 395 -15.95 -1.77 18.13
C THR A 395 -15.14 -0.52 17.81
N ALA A 396 -15.22 -0.07 16.55
CA ALA A 396 -14.66 1.19 16.09
C ALA A 396 -15.79 2.07 15.53
N ASN A 397 -16.05 3.19 16.20
CA ASN A 397 -17.21 4.05 15.94
C ASN A 397 -16.79 5.48 15.56
N ASN A 398 -17.33 6.02 14.47
CA ASN A 398 -17.13 7.40 14.01
C ASN A 398 -15.66 7.84 13.91
N ASN A 399 -14.76 6.93 13.51
CA ASN A 399 -13.36 7.25 13.34
C ASN A 399 -13.08 7.82 11.94
N LYS A 400 -12.10 8.71 11.85
CA LYS A 400 -11.61 9.28 10.59
C LYS A 400 -10.26 8.69 10.24
N LEU A 401 -10.19 8.06 9.09
CA LEU A 401 -9.03 7.30 8.62
C LEU A 401 -8.51 7.92 7.31
N THR A 402 -7.25 8.34 7.30
CA THR A 402 -6.60 8.86 6.08
C THR A 402 -5.39 8.00 5.74
N ASN A 403 -5.34 7.45 4.52
CA ASN A 403 -4.31 6.52 4.07
C ASN A 403 -4.08 5.38 5.08
N THR A 404 -5.16 4.83 5.61
CA THR A 404 -5.15 3.82 6.68
C THR A 404 -6.04 2.65 6.28
N ASN A 405 -5.50 1.45 6.27
CA ASN A 405 -6.28 0.25 6.03
C ASN A 405 -7.15 -0.05 7.26
N GLN A 406 -8.40 -0.42 7.04
CA GLN A 406 -9.28 -0.86 8.10
C GLN A 406 -9.62 -2.35 7.91
N ILE A 407 -9.39 -3.15 8.94
CA ILE A 407 -9.62 -4.59 8.92
C ILE A 407 -10.58 -4.93 10.04
N VAL A 408 -11.78 -5.37 9.67
CA VAL A 408 -12.82 -5.78 10.61
C VAL A 408 -12.78 -7.29 10.76
N LYS A 409 -12.27 -7.76 11.86
CA LYS A 409 -12.12 -9.17 12.20
C LYS A 409 -13.45 -9.81 12.59
N LYS A 410 -13.47 -11.15 12.70
CA LYS A 410 -14.61 -11.88 13.20
C LYS A 410 -15.12 -11.33 14.55
N GLY A 411 -16.40 -10.95 14.59
CA GLY A 411 -17.03 -10.35 15.75
C GLY A 411 -16.74 -8.85 15.94
N GLY A 412 -15.87 -8.27 15.14
CA GLY A 412 -15.58 -6.83 15.11
C GLY A 412 -16.69 -6.03 14.42
N LEU A 413 -16.88 -4.80 14.87
CA LEU A 413 -17.85 -3.84 14.32
C LEU A 413 -17.17 -2.50 13.99
N ALA A 414 -17.20 -2.12 12.73
CA ALA A 414 -16.80 -0.79 12.27
C ALA A 414 -18.04 0.03 11.91
N THR A 415 -18.36 1.06 12.69
CA THR A 415 -19.59 1.82 12.50
C THR A 415 -19.29 3.29 12.24
N ASP A 416 -20.03 3.89 11.28
CA ASP A 416 -19.99 5.34 10.94
C ASP A 416 -18.57 5.89 10.66
N ASN A 417 -17.62 5.01 10.27
CA ASN A 417 -16.27 5.44 9.99
C ASN A 417 -16.15 6.10 8.62
N THR A 418 -15.28 7.09 8.53
CA THR A 418 -14.96 7.75 7.26
C THR A 418 -13.53 7.45 6.86
N GLN A 419 -13.34 6.86 5.69
CA GLN A 419 -12.03 6.64 5.09
C GLN A 419 -11.76 7.62 3.95
N THR A 420 -10.53 8.09 3.85
CA THR A 420 -10.06 9.01 2.81
C THR A 420 -8.69 8.60 2.30
N GLY A 421 -8.37 9.04 1.07
CA GLY A 421 -7.08 8.74 0.44
C GLY A 421 -7.01 7.34 -0.16
N ASN A 422 -5.83 6.75 -0.17
CA ASN A 422 -5.57 5.41 -0.71
C ASN A 422 -5.54 4.39 0.44
N SER A 423 -6.59 3.59 0.57
CA SER A 423 -6.80 2.68 1.70
C SER A 423 -7.55 1.42 1.28
N HIS A 424 -7.60 0.43 2.17
CA HIS A 424 -8.47 -0.73 2.04
C HIS A 424 -9.39 -0.83 3.25
N LEU A 425 -10.65 -1.22 3.01
CA LEU A 425 -11.57 -1.67 4.06
C LEU A 425 -11.82 -3.17 3.85
N THR A 426 -11.32 -4.01 4.73
CA THR A 426 -11.55 -5.46 4.67
C THR A 426 -12.48 -5.87 5.79
N VAL A 427 -13.61 -6.48 5.43
CA VAL A 427 -14.54 -7.09 6.37
C VAL A 427 -14.35 -8.60 6.27
N GLU A 428 -13.57 -9.14 7.20
CA GLU A 428 -13.24 -10.56 7.24
C GLU A 428 -14.44 -11.39 7.71
N ASN A 429 -14.40 -12.69 7.43
CA ASN A 429 -15.44 -13.64 7.80
C ASN A 429 -15.96 -13.44 9.23
N GLY A 430 -17.24 -13.09 9.35
CA GLY A 430 -17.91 -12.83 10.63
C GLY A 430 -17.71 -11.43 11.20
N GLY A 431 -17.09 -10.52 10.46
CA GLY A 431 -17.02 -9.09 10.78
C GLY A 431 -18.22 -8.31 10.25
N GLU A 432 -18.43 -7.09 10.76
CA GLU A 432 -19.49 -6.18 10.31
C GLU A 432 -18.97 -4.74 10.14
N ALA A 433 -19.25 -4.15 8.97
CA ALA A 433 -19.02 -2.74 8.69
C ALA A 433 -20.36 -2.03 8.50
N LYS A 434 -20.63 -0.97 9.28
CA LYS A 434 -21.94 -0.32 9.28
C LYS A 434 -21.83 1.17 8.97
N ASN A 435 -22.68 1.69 8.05
CA ASN A 435 -22.78 3.11 7.70
C ASN A 435 -21.43 3.79 7.33
N ASN A 436 -20.51 3.07 6.69
CA ASN A 436 -19.19 3.63 6.41
C ASN A 436 -19.19 4.49 5.14
N THR A 437 -18.37 5.54 5.16
CA THR A 437 -18.18 6.47 4.03
C THR A 437 -16.76 6.38 3.50
N LEU A 438 -16.62 6.12 2.20
CA LEU A 438 -15.36 5.92 1.51
C LEU A 438 -15.14 7.05 0.50
N ASN A 439 -14.14 7.92 0.74
CA ASN A 439 -13.88 9.16 -0.03
C ASN A 439 -12.48 9.14 -0.67
N GLY A 440 -12.19 8.23 -1.55
CA GLY A 440 -10.84 8.20 -2.10
C GLY A 440 -10.67 7.17 -3.20
N ASP A 441 -9.48 6.60 -3.28
CA ASP A 441 -9.16 5.42 -4.07
C ASP A 441 -9.10 4.24 -3.08
N ILE A 442 -10.26 3.63 -2.81
CA ILE A 442 -10.43 2.69 -1.71
C ILE A 442 -11.01 1.38 -2.22
N ASP A 443 -10.32 0.28 -1.92
CA ASP A 443 -10.85 -1.06 -2.09
C ASP A 443 -11.62 -1.48 -0.84
N MET A 444 -12.89 -1.83 -1.00
CA MET A 444 -13.69 -2.46 0.04
C MET A 444 -13.85 -3.94 -0.25
N ILE A 445 -13.41 -4.78 0.66
CA ILE A 445 -13.51 -6.24 0.56
C ILE A 445 -14.51 -6.72 1.59
N VAL A 446 -15.55 -7.44 1.13
CA VAL A 446 -16.53 -8.09 1.99
C VAL A 446 -16.42 -9.59 1.75
N GLU A 447 -15.83 -10.31 2.69
CA GLU A 447 -15.66 -11.75 2.59
C GLU A 447 -16.99 -12.49 2.78
N ALA A 448 -17.02 -13.75 2.38
CA ALA A 448 -18.16 -14.61 2.67
C ALA A 448 -18.43 -14.67 4.19
N ASN A 449 -19.68 -14.73 4.58
CA ASN A 449 -20.16 -14.70 5.97
C ASN A 449 -19.84 -13.38 6.72
N SER A 450 -19.57 -12.29 5.99
CA SER A 450 -19.41 -10.96 6.55
C SER A 450 -20.45 -9.97 5.99
N LYS A 451 -20.61 -8.82 6.65
CA LYS A 451 -21.70 -7.89 6.37
C LYS A 451 -21.25 -6.45 6.30
N ALA A 452 -21.80 -5.72 5.33
CA ALA A 452 -21.83 -4.27 5.33
C ALA A 452 -23.31 -3.84 5.55
N THR A 453 -23.64 -3.42 6.77
CA THR A 453 -25.01 -3.04 7.16
C THR A 453 -25.22 -1.53 7.14
N GLY A 454 -26.49 -1.09 7.12
CA GLY A 454 -26.81 0.31 6.92
C GLY A 454 -26.31 0.83 5.57
N LYS A 455 -26.04 2.12 5.48
CA LYS A 455 -25.65 2.76 4.21
C LYS A 455 -24.13 2.83 4.04
N THR A 456 -23.60 2.09 3.08
CA THR A 456 -22.22 2.24 2.60
C THR A 456 -22.17 3.23 1.43
N THR A 457 -21.38 4.30 1.57
CA THR A 457 -21.32 5.40 0.59
C THR A 457 -19.96 5.50 -0.07
N PHE A 458 -19.93 5.48 -1.39
CA PHE A 458 -18.75 5.63 -2.24
C PHE A 458 -18.73 7.01 -2.91
N ASN A 459 -17.81 7.89 -2.48
CA ASN A 459 -17.71 9.26 -3.01
C ASN A 459 -16.50 9.50 -3.91
N GLY A 460 -15.64 8.48 -4.12
CA GLY A 460 -14.41 8.60 -4.90
C GLY A 460 -14.27 7.49 -5.93
N LYS A 461 -13.03 7.18 -6.26
CA LYS A 461 -12.68 6.02 -7.06
C LYS A 461 -12.59 4.82 -6.10
N ASN A 462 -13.71 4.11 -5.97
CA ASN A 462 -13.79 3.00 -5.01
C ASN A 462 -14.13 1.69 -5.72
N HIS A 463 -13.59 0.60 -5.20
CA HIS A 463 -13.78 -0.75 -5.70
C HIS A 463 -14.37 -1.62 -4.61
N LEU A 464 -15.52 -2.24 -4.88
CA LEU A 464 -16.13 -3.22 -3.98
C LEU A 464 -15.83 -4.64 -4.46
N HIS A 465 -15.33 -5.46 -3.56
CA HIS A 465 -15.02 -6.87 -3.78
C HIS A 465 -15.93 -7.72 -2.91
N LEU A 466 -16.77 -8.55 -3.52
CA LEU A 466 -17.75 -9.42 -2.85
C LEU A 466 -17.41 -10.87 -3.11
N TYR A 467 -17.34 -11.67 -2.05
CA TYR A 467 -17.07 -13.10 -2.15
C TYR A 467 -18.35 -13.90 -1.97
N ALA A 468 -18.66 -14.69 -2.99
CA ALA A 468 -19.84 -15.54 -3.00
C ALA A 468 -19.67 -16.80 -2.15
N ALA A 469 -20.77 -17.32 -1.65
CA ALA A 469 -20.83 -18.60 -0.98
C ALA A 469 -22.24 -19.20 -1.06
N THR A 470 -22.36 -20.53 -0.91
CA THR A 470 -23.62 -21.29 -0.93
C THR A 470 -24.57 -20.84 0.19
N THR A 471 -24.01 -20.58 1.36
CA THR A 471 -24.73 -20.01 2.50
C THR A 471 -23.93 -18.84 3.05
N ASN A 472 -24.61 -17.73 3.30
CA ASN A 472 -23.96 -16.53 3.87
C ASN A 472 -22.81 -15.97 3.00
N GLY A 473 -23.01 -15.81 1.70
CA GLY A 473 -22.12 -15.02 0.87
C GLY A 473 -22.01 -13.57 1.40
N ALA A 474 -21.11 -12.79 0.85
CA ALA A 474 -20.96 -11.38 1.19
C ALA A 474 -22.30 -10.65 1.13
N TYR A 475 -22.60 -9.86 2.16
CA TYR A 475 -23.85 -9.11 2.27
C TYR A 475 -23.60 -7.60 2.38
N VAL A 476 -24.27 -6.80 1.57
CA VAL A 476 -24.29 -5.32 1.64
C VAL A 476 -25.74 -4.84 1.70
N GLU A 477 -26.12 -4.11 2.75
CA GLU A 477 -27.51 -3.71 2.96
C GLU A 477 -27.97 -2.56 2.04
N ASP A 478 -27.23 -1.46 2.03
CA ASP A 478 -27.50 -0.29 1.17
C ASP A 478 -26.17 0.23 0.61
N LEU A 479 -25.99 0.13 -0.70
CA LEU A 479 -24.81 0.56 -1.42
C LEU A 479 -25.12 1.78 -2.29
N ALA A 480 -24.59 2.92 -1.88
CA ALA A 480 -24.63 4.16 -2.65
C ALA A 480 -23.29 4.37 -3.37
N LEU A 481 -23.25 4.04 -4.65
CA LEU A 481 -22.10 4.24 -5.52
C LEU A 481 -22.02 5.70 -6.01
N SER A 482 -20.86 6.12 -6.49
CA SER A 482 -20.68 7.42 -7.13
C SER A 482 -21.62 7.60 -8.32
N GLN A 483 -22.24 8.76 -8.44
CA GLN A 483 -23.05 9.13 -9.61
C GLN A 483 -22.18 9.44 -10.85
N THR A 484 -20.88 9.61 -10.68
CA THR A 484 -19.94 9.85 -11.78
C THR A 484 -19.50 8.51 -12.38
N LYS A 485 -19.80 8.32 -13.67
CA LYS A 485 -19.42 7.12 -14.43
C LYS A 485 -17.91 6.88 -14.36
N GLY A 486 -17.51 5.62 -14.18
CA GLY A 486 -16.10 5.18 -14.11
C GLY A 486 -15.39 5.49 -12.81
N LYS A 487 -16.11 5.93 -11.78
CA LYS A 487 -15.55 6.16 -10.44
C LYS A 487 -15.67 4.97 -9.51
N SER A 488 -16.66 4.11 -9.71
CA SER A 488 -16.87 2.93 -8.87
C SER A 488 -16.85 1.64 -9.70
N SER A 489 -16.41 0.56 -9.08
CA SER A 489 -16.55 -0.80 -9.61
C SER A 489 -16.99 -1.76 -8.52
N VAL A 490 -17.64 -2.84 -8.94
CA VAL A 490 -18.01 -3.97 -8.09
C VAL A 490 -17.46 -5.23 -8.73
N THR A 491 -16.70 -6.03 -7.99
CA THR A 491 -16.23 -7.35 -8.43
C THR A 491 -16.86 -8.41 -7.56
N VAL A 492 -17.53 -9.34 -8.19
CA VAL A 492 -18.12 -10.51 -7.55
C VAL A 492 -17.22 -11.70 -7.81
N TYR A 493 -16.62 -12.25 -6.77
CA TYR A 493 -15.75 -13.42 -6.87
C TYR A 493 -16.57 -14.71 -6.70
N GLU A 494 -16.22 -15.70 -7.49
CA GLU A 494 -16.80 -17.03 -7.40
C GLU A 494 -16.67 -17.63 -5.98
N GLY A 495 -17.66 -18.43 -5.61
CA GLY A 495 -17.60 -19.29 -4.42
C GLY A 495 -17.00 -20.66 -4.76
N THR A 496 -17.30 -21.65 -3.92
CA THR A 496 -16.81 -23.02 -4.08
C THR A 496 -17.78 -23.92 -4.84
N GLN A 497 -19.02 -23.46 -5.00
CA GLN A 497 -20.09 -24.20 -5.66
C GLN A 497 -20.71 -23.36 -6.77
N GLU A 498 -21.31 -24.03 -7.75
CA GLU A 498 -22.10 -23.38 -8.79
C GLU A 498 -23.30 -22.64 -8.17
N HIS A 499 -23.58 -21.43 -8.66
CA HIS A 499 -24.60 -20.51 -8.14
C HIS A 499 -24.41 -20.02 -6.70
N ASP A 500 -23.19 -20.10 -6.16
CA ASP A 500 -22.87 -19.39 -4.95
C ASP A 500 -23.20 -17.91 -5.11
N ALA A 501 -23.74 -17.29 -4.06
CA ALA A 501 -24.36 -15.97 -4.19
C ALA A 501 -23.71 -14.91 -3.30
N VAL A 502 -23.79 -13.65 -3.76
CA VAL A 502 -23.64 -12.45 -2.94
C VAL A 502 -24.99 -11.74 -2.85
N THR A 503 -25.20 -10.91 -1.84
CA THR A 503 -26.47 -10.19 -1.68
C THR A 503 -26.23 -8.71 -1.42
N ILE A 504 -26.95 -7.86 -2.18
CA ILE A 504 -27.05 -6.42 -1.93
C ILE A 504 -28.53 -6.07 -1.72
N GLY A 505 -28.86 -5.45 -0.60
CA GLY A 505 -30.23 -5.03 -0.32
C GLY A 505 -30.66 -3.91 -1.27
N THR A 506 -30.00 -2.77 -1.26
CA THR A 506 -30.26 -1.66 -2.19
C THR A 506 -28.98 -1.25 -2.89
N LEU A 507 -29.04 -1.08 -4.20
CA LEU A 507 -27.90 -0.66 -5.04
C LEU A 507 -28.26 0.55 -5.88
N ASN A 508 -27.58 1.67 -5.62
CA ASN A 508 -27.77 2.92 -6.35
C ASN A 508 -26.43 3.47 -6.85
N GLY A 509 -26.44 4.12 -8.04
CA GLY A 509 -25.28 4.78 -8.62
C GLY A 509 -24.74 4.12 -9.88
N LYS A 510 -23.51 4.48 -10.29
CA LYS A 510 -22.92 4.06 -11.57
C LYS A 510 -21.63 3.30 -11.35
N ALA A 511 -21.58 2.07 -11.86
CA ALA A 511 -20.41 1.21 -11.75
C ALA A 511 -20.26 0.21 -12.89
N ALA A 512 -19.03 -0.25 -13.11
CA ALA A 512 -18.78 -1.53 -13.75
C ALA A 512 -18.94 -2.65 -12.70
N VAL A 513 -19.64 -3.71 -13.07
CA VAL A 513 -19.86 -4.90 -12.23
C VAL A 513 -19.27 -6.10 -12.95
N ASN A 514 -18.21 -6.70 -12.38
CA ASN A 514 -17.49 -7.80 -12.97
C ASN A 514 -17.70 -9.08 -12.16
N PHE A 515 -18.08 -10.17 -12.81
CA PHE A 515 -18.02 -11.52 -12.23
C PHE A 515 -16.66 -12.14 -12.55
N ASP A 516 -15.86 -12.38 -11.52
CA ASP A 516 -14.46 -12.85 -11.64
C ASP A 516 -14.35 -14.31 -11.20
N HIS A 517 -14.06 -15.19 -12.16
CA HIS A 517 -13.87 -16.62 -11.96
C HIS A 517 -12.37 -16.96 -12.08
N ARG A 518 -11.65 -16.92 -10.97
CA ARG A 518 -10.20 -17.13 -10.93
C ARG A 518 -9.78 -18.59 -10.94
N THR A 519 -10.59 -19.46 -10.34
CA THR A 519 -10.24 -20.85 -10.09
C THR A 519 -11.10 -21.84 -10.83
N ASN A 520 -12.35 -21.50 -11.13
CA ASN A 520 -13.31 -22.35 -11.83
C ASN A 520 -13.98 -21.62 -12.98
N LEU A 521 -13.35 -21.63 -14.13
CA LEU A 521 -13.88 -20.97 -15.35
C LEU A 521 -15.23 -21.49 -15.81
N ALA A 522 -15.65 -22.67 -15.36
CA ALA A 522 -16.96 -23.26 -15.68
C ALA A 522 -18.04 -22.98 -14.63
N GLY A 523 -17.66 -22.41 -13.50
CA GLY A 523 -18.59 -22.01 -12.43
C GLY A 523 -19.38 -20.75 -12.79
N HIS A 524 -20.56 -20.58 -12.19
CA HIS A 524 -21.41 -19.40 -12.33
C HIS A 524 -21.80 -18.88 -10.97
N THR A 525 -21.82 -17.56 -10.83
CA THR A 525 -22.07 -16.86 -9.57
C THR A 525 -23.35 -16.05 -9.65
N GLN A 526 -24.10 -15.98 -8.57
CA GLN A 526 -25.35 -15.22 -8.49
C GLN A 526 -25.16 -13.93 -7.69
N MET A 527 -25.71 -12.85 -8.19
CA MET A 527 -25.82 -11.58 -7.50
C MET A 527 -27.30 -11.29 -7.20
N ASN A 528 -27.67 -11.37 -5.92
CA ASN A 528 -28.99 -11.02 -5.46
C ASN A 528 -29.04 -9.54 -5.10
N ILE A 529 -30.02 -8.80 -5.62
CA ILE A 529 -30.24 -7.39 -5.34
C ILE A 529 -31.71 -7.17 -5.04
N ASN A 530 -32.06 -6.79 -3.80
CA ASN A 530 -33.49 -6.60 -3.50
C ASN A 530 -34.05 -5.38 -4.26
N ASN A 531 -33.32 -4.25 -4.28
CA ASN A 531 -33.70 -3.08 -5.03
C ASN A 531 -32.53 -2.54 -5.87
N LEU A 532 -32.63 -2.66 -7.17
CA LEU A 532 -31.70 -2.11 -8.13
C LEU A 532 -32.22 -0.78 -8.67
N GLY A 533 -31.59 0.34 -8.29
CA GLY A 533 -32.04 1.66 -8.62
C GLY A 533 -33.19 2.16 -7.72
N ASN A 534 -33.88 3.19 -8.19
CA ASN A 534 -34.95 3.87 -7.46
C ASN A 534 -36.21 3.89 -8.34
N ASN A 535 -37.39 3.76 -7.76
CA ASN A 535 -38.69 3.81 -8.45
C ASN A 535 -39.12 5.22 -8.87
N ASP A 536 -38.35 6.27 -8.58
CA ASP A 536 -38.61 7.61 -9.06
C ASP A 536 -38.17 7.78 -10.52
N PRO A 537 -39.08 8.00 -11.47
CA PRO A 537 -38.74 8.19 -12.89
C PRO A 537 -37.70 9.30 -13.15
N ALA A 538 -37.65 10.33 -12.32
CA ALA A 538 -36.68 11.39 -12.43
C ALA A 538 -35.25 10.93 -12.05
N GLN A 539 -35.10 9.75 -11.44
CA GLN A 539 -33.83 9.21 -10.94
C GLN A 539 -33.38 7.91 -11.64
N TYR A 540 -34.13 7.40 -12.63
CA TYR A 540 -33.77 6.17 -13.33
C TYR A 540 -32.34 6.23 -13.91
N ASP A 541 -31.93 7.38 -14.46
CA ASP A 541 -30.60 7.56 -15.05
C ASP A 541 -29.48 7.70 -13.99
N ASN A 542 -29.84 7.79 -12.72
CA ASN A 542 -28.87 7.87 -11.64
C ASN A 542 -28.28 6.51 -11.29
N THR A 543 -28.94 5.42 -11.68
CA THR A 543 -28.41 4.07 -11.50
C THR A 543 -28.24 3.39 -12.86
N THR A 544 -26.98 3.19 -13.23
CA THR A 544 -26.61 2.47 -14.47
C THR A 544 -25.41 1.59 -14.17
N LEU A 545 -25.57 0.30 -14.35
CA LEU A 545 -24.52 -0.69 -14.15
C LEU A 545 -24.10 -1.29 -15.48
N ASP A 546 -22.79 -1.45 -15.65
CA ASP A 546 -22.17 -2.12 -16.78
C ASP A 546 -21.69 -3.51 -16.29
N PHE A 547 -22.49 -4.55 -16.49
CA PHE A 547 -22.18 -5.92 -16.06
C PHE A 547 -21.27 -6.62 -17.06
N THR A 548 -20.22 -7.27 -16.56
CA THR A 548 -19.43 -8.25 -17.31
C THR A 548 -19.62 -9.61 -16.65
N MET A 549 -20.20 -10.54 -17.36
CA MET A 549 -20.67 -11.83 -16.85
C MET A 549 -20.08 -12.97 -17.66
N ASN A 550 -19.87 -14.11 -17.04
CA ASN A 550 -19.42 -15.33 -17.71
C ASN A 550 -20.60 -16.24 -18.01
N SER A 551 -20.50 -16.99 -19.10
CA SER A 551 -21.51 -17.93 -19.52
C SER A 551 -20.91 -19.22 -20.08
N ASN A 552 -21.61 -20.31 -19.88
CA ASN A 552 -21.45 -21.54 -20.63
C ASN A 552 -22.80 -21.86 -21.32
N ILE A 553 -22.98 -21.27 -22.49
CA ILE A 553 -24.24 -21.38 -23.22
C ILE A 553 -24.57 -22.81 -23.61
N LEU A 554 -23.57 -23.68 -23.79
CA LEU A 554 -23.77 -25.10 -24.12
C LEU A 554 -24.53 -25.85 -23.02
N ASN A 555 -24.33 -25.46 -21.79
CA ASN A 555 -24.99 -26.00 -20.59
C ASN A 555 -26.22 -25.20 -20.18
N GLY A 556 -26.49 -24.07 -20.84
CA GLY A 556 -27.57 -23.17 -20.47
C GLY A 556 -27.31 -22.37 -19.19
N ASN A 557 -26.04 -22.27 -18.76
CA ASN A 557 -25.63 -21.63 -17.52
C ASN A 557 -24.96 -20.27 -17.78
N SER A 558 -25.20 -19.35 -16.89
CA SER A 558 -24.60 -18.00 -16.89
C SER A 558 -24.48 -17.48 -15.46
N ASP A 559 -23.55 -16.58 -15.23
CA ASP A 559 -23.64 -15.69 -14.07
C ASP A 559 -25.02 -15.05 -14.07
N PHE A 560 -25.56 -14.78 -12.89
CA PHE A 560 -26.98 -14.48 -12.78
C PHE A 560 -27.26 -13.27 -11.89
N ILE A 561 -28.06 -12.36 -12.41
CA ILE A 561 -28.56 -11.19 -11.68
C ILE A 561 -30.00 -11.51 -11.25
N ASN A 562 -30.23 -11.61 -9.96
CA ASN A 562 -31.55 -11.88 -9.38
C ASN A 562 -32.02 -10.68 -8.56
N THR A 563 -33.15 -10.08 -8.94
CA THR A 563 -33.65 -8.87 -8.26
C THR A 563 -35.11 -9.01 -7.85
N ASP A 564 -35.45 -8.40 -6.68
CA ASP A 564 -36.86 -8.23 -6.32
C ASP A 564 -37.49 -7.09 -7.10
N ASN A 565 -36.79 -5.94 -7.23
CA ASN A 565 -37.22 -4.81 -8.03
C ASN A 565 -36.02 -4.21 -8.79
N ALA A 566 -36.23 -3.74 -10.01
CA ALA A 566 -35.20 -3.14 -10.81
C ALA A 566 -35.72 -2.00 -11.68
N TYR A 567 -34.94 -0.91 -11.78
CA TYR A 567 -35.32 0.32 -12.48
C TYR A 567 -34.17 0.84 -13.34
N GLY A 568 -34.49 1.38 -14.51
CA GLY A 568 -33.53 2.07 -15.38
C GLY A 568 -32.88 1.15 -16.41
N GLN A 569 -31.76 1.64 -16.99
CA GLN A 569 -31.06 0.95 -18.07
C GLN A 569 -29.72 0.40 -17.55
N HIS A 570 -29.50 -0.90 -17.77
CA HIS A 570 -28.30 -1.60 -17.38
C HIS A 570 -27.68 -2.28 -18.61
N TYR A 571 -26.37 -2.27 -18.66
CA TYR A 571 -25.62 -2.84 -19.77
C TYR A 571 -25.03 -4.20 -19.38
N VAL A 572 -24.97 -5.11 -20.34
CA VAL A 572 -24.46 -6.45 -20.13
C VAL A 572 -23.48 -6.82 -21.23
N THR A 573 -22.33 -7.32 -20.84
CA THR A 573 -21.32 -7.96 -21.69
C THR A 573 -21.15 -9.39 -21.22
N ILE A 574 -21.32 -10.36 -22.11
CA ILE A 574 -21.14 -11.78 -21.82
C ILE A 574 -19.81 -12.26 -22.36
N ILE A 575 -19.03 -12.95 -21.52
CA ILE A 575 -17.83 -13.67 -21.88
C ILE A 575 -18.18 -15.17 -21.89
N GLU A 576 -18.18 -15.78 -23.09
CA GLU A 576 -18.40 -17.21 -23.24
C GLU A 576 -17.17 -17.99 -22.72
N ARG A 577 -17.39 -18.87 -21.75
CA ARG A 577 -16.34 -19.69 -21.11
C ARG A 577 -16.55 -21.18 -21.33
N GLY A 578 -17.47 -21.58 -22.25
CA GLY A 578 -17.74 -22.97 -22.57
C GLY A 578 -16.48 -23.72 -23.02
N THR A 579 -16.27 -24.90 -22.49
CA THR A 579 -15.10 -25.71 -22.81
C THR A 579 -15.20 -26.29 -24.22
N GLY A 580 -14.64 -25.59 -25.18
CA GLY A 580 -13.89 -26.12 -26.34
C GLY A 580 -14.53 -27.06 -27.33
N LYS A 581 -15.83 -27.27 -27.37
CA LYS A 581 -16.51 -27.88 -28.49
C LYS A 581 -17.90 -27.30 -28.57
N GLU A 582 -18.00 -26.09 -29.08
CA GLU A 582 -19.27 -25.70 -29.69
C GLU A 582 -19.49 -26.62 -30.87
N ALA A 583 -19.95 -27.83 -30.59
CA ALA A 583 -20.41 -28.74 -31.60
C ALA A 583 -21.44 -27.97 -32.43
N VAL A 584 -21.36 -28.07 -33.73
CA VAL A 584 -22.34 -27.58 -34.70
C VAL A 584 -23.70 -27.46 -34.05
N LEU A 585 -24.11 -26.24 -33.75
CA LEU A 585 -25.32 -25.94 -33.01
C LEU A 585 -26.51 -26.31 -33.91
N ASN A 586 -27.00 -27.52 -33.77
CA ASN A 586 -28.23 -27.94 -34.44
C ASN A 586 -29.49 -27.33 -33.79
N ARG A 587 -29.33 -26.51 -32.71
CA ARG A 587 -30.43 -25.83 -32.00
C ARG A 587 -29.94 -24.50 -31.41
N PRO A 588 -30.82 -23.47 -31.40
CA PRO A 588 -30.59 -22.28 -30.64
C PRO A 588 -30.39 -22.65 -29.16
N GLN A 589 -29.21 -22.33 -28.59
CA GLN A 589 -28.99 -22.49 -27.18
C GLN A 589 -29.21 -21.16 -26.47
N SER A 590 -29.74 -21.24 -25.26
CA SER A 590 -30.19 -20.07 -24.49
C SER A 590 -29.73 -20.22 -23.04
N ALA A 591 -29.30 -19.13 -22.45
CA ALA A 591 -29.04 -19.06 -21.02
C ALA A 591 -29.73 -17.81 -20.43
N ASP A 592 -30.33 -18.01 -19.26
CA ASP A 592 -30.92 -16.91 -18.49
C ASP A 592 -29.81 -16.20 -17.73
N PHE A 593 -29.80 -14.86 -17.75
CA PHE A 593 -28.76 -14.07 -17.09
C PHE A 593 -29.29 -13.01 -16.10
N ALA A 594 -30.56 -12.65 -16.19
CA ALA A 594 -31.20 -11.73 -15.26
C ALA A 594 -32.65 -12.09 -15.02
N TYR A 595 -33.10 -11.86 -13.79
CA TYR A 595 -34.49 -12.04 -13.36
C TYR A 595 -34.90 -10.90 -12.45
N VAL A 596 -36.06 -10.34 -12.73
CA VAL A 596 -36.73 -9.33 -11.92
C VAL A 596 -38.07 -9.87 -11.47
N LYS A 597 -38.22 -10.09 -10.18
CA LYS A 597 -39.43 -10.61 -9.57
C LYS A 597 -40.57 -9.60 -9.60
N ASN A 598 -40.25 -8.30 -9.65
CA ASN A 598 -41.19 -7.18 -9.69
C ASN A 598 -42.18 -7.12 -8.51
N VAL A 599 -41.63 -7.25 -7.31
CA VAL A 599 -42.41 -7.29 -6.05
C VAL A 599 -43.22 -6.00 -5.84
N ALA A 600 -42.68 -4.85 -6.24
CA ALA A 600 -43.38 -3.55 -6.18
C ALA A 600 -44.42 -3.36 -7.26
N GLY A 601 -44.38 -4.16 -8.36
CA GLY A 601 -45.30 -4.09 -9.48
C GLY A 601 -45.02 -2.95 -10.48
N ASP A 602 -43.97 -2.17 -10.32
CA ASP A 602 -43.60 -1.01 -11.11
C ASP A 602 -42.18 -1.08 -11.70
N SER A 603 -41.50 -2.22 -11.59
CA SER A 603 -40.20 -2.44 -12.18
C SER A 603 -40.17 -2.21 -13.68
N ASN A 604 -39.16 -1.47 -14.16
CA ASN A 604 -39.02 -1.09 -15.56
C ASN A 604 -37.61 -1.22 -16.11
N ALA A 605 -36.75 -2.00 -15.43
CA ALA A 605 -35.39 -2.19 -15.88
C ALA A 605 -35.29 -2.79 -17.28
N VAL A 606 -34.29 -2.35 -18.02
CA VAL A 606 -33.92 -2.92 -19.32
C VAL A 606 -32.44 -3.35 -19.26
N PHE A 607 -32.17 -4.61 -19.56
CA PHE A 607 -30.84 -5.16 -19.69
C PHE A 607 -30.49 -5.40 -21.16
N GLY A 608 -29.32 -4.98 -21.61
CA GLY A 608 -28.88 -5.21 -22.97
C GLY A 608 -27.45 -4.77 -23.23
N MET A 609 -26.95 -5.04 -24.43
CA MET A 609 -25.59 -4.64 -24.80
C MET A 609 -25.55 -3.12 -25.08
N LYS A 610 -24.50 -2.47 -24.62
CA LYS A 610 -24.24 -1.05 -24.86
C LYS A 610 -23.56 -0.82 -26.19
N ASP A 611 -24.06 0.08 -27.01
CA ASP A 611 -23.37 0.58 -28.21
C ASP A 611 -22.44 1.78 -27.87
N ALA A 612 -21.69 2.21 -28.88
CA ALA A 612 -20.75 3.33 -28.73
C ALA A 612 -21.46 4.66 -28.39
N ASP A 613 -22.72 4.82 -28.74
CA ASP A 613 -23.57 5.98 -28.46
C ASP A 613 -24.30 5.88 -27.10
N GLY A 614 -24.11 4.77 -26.39
CA GLY A 614 -24.78 4.52 -25.10
C GLY A 614 -26.18 3.99 -25.18
N LYS A 615 -26.66 3.57 -26.35
CA LYS A 615 -27.96 2.94 -26.51
C LYS A 615 -27.89 1.45 -26.17
N ILE A 616 -29.03 0.90 -25.75
CA ILE A 616 -29.20 -0.53 -25.55
C ILE A 616 -29.49 -1.22 -26.86
N LEU A 617 -28.75 -2.27 -27.15
CA LEU A 617 -28.97 -3.21 -28.24
C LEU A 617 -29.54 -4.53 -27.69
N ASN A 618 -30.53 -5.08 -28.39
CA ASN A 618 -31.07 -6.43 -28.11
C ASN A 618 -30.23 -7.54 -28.76
N LEU A 619 -28.96 -7.25 -28.99
CA LEU A 619 -27.94 -8.18 -29.52
C LEU A 619 -26.76 -8.18 -28.53
N MET A 620 -26.03 -9.28 -28.48
CA MET A 620 -24.89 -9.45 -27.62
C MET A 620 -23.80 -10.25 -28.33
N ASP A 621 -22.59 -9.75 -28.31
CA ASP A 621 -21.43 -10.55 -28.68
C ASP A 621 -21.06 -11.44 -27.48
N ALA A 622 -21.20 -12.75 -27.61
CA ALA A 622 -20.79 -13.67 -26.57
C ALA A 622 -19.96 -14.78 -27.21
N GLY A 623 -18.67 -14.75 -26.95
CA GLY A 623 -17.71 -15.69 -27.55
C GLY A 623 -17.74 -15.63 -29.08
N THR A 624 -18.05 -16.74 -29.74
CA THR A 624 -17.98 -16.91 -31.19
C THR A 624 -19.18 -16.38 -31.92
N TYR A 625 -20.37 -16.48 -31.32
CA TYR A 625 -21.62 -16.12 -31.97
C TYR A 625 -22.27 -14.87 -31.41
N ILE A 626 -23.01 -14.17 -32.27
CA ILE A 626 -23.92 -13.11 -31.86
C ILE A 626 -25.14 -13.77 -31.22
N HIS A 627 -25.60 -13.27 -30.10
CA HIS A 627 -26.77 -13.69 -29.37
C HIS A 627 -27.86 -12.64 -29.42
N ASN A 628 -29.09 -13.05 -29.53
CA ASN A 628 -30.27 -12.20 -29.34
C ASN A 628 -30.63 -12.18 -27.87
N ILE A 629 -30.86 -10.98 -27.32
CA ILE A 629 -31.43 -10.80 -25.98
C ILE A 629 -32.94 -10.86 -26.09
N GLN A 630 -33.58 -11.75 -25.33
CA GLN A 630 -35.02 -11.99 -25.28
C GLN A 630 -35.52 -11.83 -23.85
N THR A 631 -36.73 -11.37 -23.70
CA THR A 631 -37.44 -11.29 -22.42
C THR A 631 -38.62 -12.26 -22.40
N ARG A 632 -38.85 -12.89 -21.25
CA ARG A 632 -39.96 -13.75 -20.95
C ARG A 632 -40.66 -13.21 -19.72
N THR A 633 -41.93 -12.80 -19.84
CA THR A 633 -42.74 -12.33 -18.72
C THR A 633 -43.58 -13.49 -18.19
N GLY A 634 -43.48 -13.70 -16.87
CA GLY A 634 -44.24 -14.72 -16.15
C GLY A 634 -45.64 -14.24 -15.75
N ALA A 635 -46.38 -15.09 -15.04
CA ALA A 635 -47.79 -14.84 -14.65
C ALA A 635 -47.93 -13.71 -13.62
N ASP A 636 -46.88 -13.48 -12.78
CA ASP A 636 -46.86 -12.48 -11.71
C ASP A 636 -46.18 -11.18 -12.16
N ASN A 637 -46.10 -10.92 -13.46
CA ASN A 637 -45.33 -9.81 -14.06
C ASN A 637 -43.84 -9.81 -13.79
N ASP A 638 -43.30 -10.94 -13.34
CA ASP A 638 -41.87 -11.16 -13.29
C ASP A 638 -41.27 -11.20 -14.69
N THR A 639 -40.05 -10.83 -14.84
CA THR A 639 -39.39 -10.80 -16.15
C THR A 639 -38.03 -11.48 -16.08
N THR A 640 -37.82 -12.44 -16.99
CA THR A 640 -36.52 -13.08 -17.19
C THR A 640 -35.85 -12.60 -18.46
N TRP A 641 -34.60 -12.23 -18.42
CA TRP A 641 -33.75 -11.95 -19.58
C TRP A 641 -32.89 -13.15 -19.90
N SER A 642 -32.92 -13.57 -21.15
CA SER A 642 -32.10 -14.65 -21.68
C SER A 642 -31.40 -14.20 -22.95
N PHE A 643 -30.28 -14.79 -23.26
CA PHE A 643 -29.63 -14.64 -24.53
C PHE A 643 -29.66 -15.98 -25.27
N THR A 644 -29.95 -15.93 -26.57
CA THR A 644 -30.07 -17.09 -27.43
C THR A 644 -29.10 -16.96 -28.59
N ALA A 645 -28.28 -17.98 -28.81
CA ALA A 645 -27.31 -18.01 -29.90
C ALA A 645 -28.00 -17.90 -31.26
N THR A 646 -27.38 -17.14 -32.15
CA THR A 646 -27.73 -17.15 -33.59
C THR A 646 -26.71 -17.98 -34.37
N ASP A 647 -26.92 -18.14 -35.66
CA ASP A 647 -25.93 -18.74 -36.59
C ASP A 647 -24.88 -17.73 -37.08
N ARG A 648 -24.90 -16.49 -36.58
CA ARG A 648 -24.00 -15.42 -37.03
C ARG A 648 -22.79 -15.31 -36.12
N LEU A 649 -21.61 -15.38 -36.74
CA LEU A 649 -20.37 -15.14 -36.05
C LEU A 649 -20.24 -13.69 -35.59
N THR A 650 -19.63 -13.49 -34.40
CA THR A 650 -19.24 -12.16 -33.94
C THR A 650 -18.18 -11.56 -34.86
N PRO A 651 -18.06 -10.21 -34.94
CA PRO A 651 -17.00 -9.57 -35.70
C PRO A 651 -15.60 -10.00 -35.25
N SER A 652 -15.43 -10.23 -33.94
CA SER A 652 -14.18 -10.73 -33.36
C SER A 652 -13.82 -12.13 -33.88
N ALA A 653 -14.81 -13.06 -33.90
CA ALA A 653 -14.60 -14.40 -34.42
C ALA A 653 -14.25 -14.39 -35.90
N ARG A 654 -14.97 -13.59 -36.72
CA ARG A 654 -14.66 -13.45 -38.15
C ARG A 654 -13.29 -12.85 -38.40
N ALA A 655 -12.87 -11.86 -37.60
CA ALA A 655 -11.54 -11.27 -37.70
C ALA A 655 -10.44 -12.28 -37.35
N VAL A 656 -10.64 -13.08 -36.30
CA VAL A 656 -9.70 -14.15 -35.92
C VAL A 656 -9.60 -15.22 -37.02
N LEU A 657 -10.72 -15.61 -37.62
CA LEU A 657 -10.73 -16.59 -38.71
C LEU A 657 -10.01 -16.11 -39.99
N ALA A 658 -9.90 -14.79 -40.19
CA ALA A 658 -9.13 -14.20 -41.29
C ALA A 658 -7.61 -14.32 -41.10
N LEU A 659 -7.14 -14.41 -39.85
CA LEU A 659 -5.70 -14.36 -39.52
C LEU A 659 -4.87 -15.52 -40.04
N PRO A 660 -5.34 -16.81 -40.05
CA PRO A 660 -4.53 -17.89 -40.60
C PRO A 660 -4.44 -17.80 -42.11
N SER A 661 -5.49 -17.34 -42.79
CA SER A 661 -5.53 -17.31 -44.27
C SER A 661 -4.78 -16.14 -44.89
N ALA A 662 -4.73 -15.00 -44.24
CA ALA A 662 -4.06 -13.80 -44.79
C ALA A 662 -2.55 -13.96 -44.90
N PRO A 663 -1.77 -14.42 -43.91
CA PRO A 663 -0.35 -14.74 -44.06
C PRO A 663 -0.06 -15.81 -45.11
N GLN A 664 -0.94 -16.82 -45.19
CA GLN A 664 -0.77 -17.86 -46.24
C GLN A 664 -1.02 -17.28 -47.63
N LEU A 665 -2.00 -16.42 -47.83
CA LEU A 665 -2.20 -15.74 -49.11
C LEU A 665 -1.04 -14.80 -49.46
N MET A 666 -0.47 -14.08 -48.48
CA MET A 666 0.74 -13.28 -48.70
C MET A 666 1.90 -14.19 -49.14
N TYR A 667 2.15 -15.27 -48.40
CA TYR A 667 3.18 -16.28 -48.75
C TYR A 667 2.99 -16.83 -50.17
N ASN A 668 1.80 -17.22 -50.56
CA ASN A 668 1.50 -17.76 -51.87
C ASN A 668 1.67 -16.71 -52.99
N ASN A 669 1.24 -15.46 -52.75
CA ASN A 669 1.45 -14.37 -53.70
C ASN A 669 2.96 -14.09 -53.93
N GLU A 670 3.76 -14.09 -52.89
CA GLU A 670 5.22 -13.92 -52.99
C GLU A 670 5.85 -15.09 -53.78
N VAL A 671 5.39 -16.34 -53.55
CA VAL A 671 5.83 -17.50 -54.36
C VAL A 671 5.49 -17.30 -55.84
N ASP A 672 4.28 -16.86 -56.15
CA ASP A 672 3.85 -16.58 -57.52
C ASP A 672 4.64 -15.47 -58.20
N HIS A 673 4.98 -14.43 -57.46
CA HIS A 673 5.79 -13.34 -57.96
C HIS A 673 7.23 -13.78 -58.26
N LEU A 674 7.85 -14.54 -57.35
CA LEU A 674 9.18 -15.10 -57.58
C LEU A 674 9.25 -16.01 -58.83
N ARG A 675 8.21 -16.82 -59.02
CA ARG A 675 8.10 -17.70 -60.20
C ARG A 675 8.01 -16.93 -61.50
N ALA A 676 7.28 -15.84 -61.56
CA ALA A 676 7.22 -14.98 -62.75
C ALA A 676 8.62 -14.36 -63.07
N ARG A 677 9.39 -14.04 -62.05
CA ARG A 677 10.78 -13.65 -62.22
C ARG A 677 11.67 -14.80 -62.75
N LEU A 678 11.49 -16.05 -62.21
CA LEU A 678 12.21 -17.22 -62.72
C LEU A 678 11.90 -17.49 -64.20
N HIS A 679 10.70 -17.19 -64.67
CA HIS A 679 10.35 -17.23 -66.08
C HIS A 679 11.25 -16.34 -66.96
N MET A 680 11.65 -15.20 -66.48
CA MET A 680 12.62 -14.34 -67.15
C MET A 680 13.96 -15.05 -67.36
N LEU A 681 14.45 -15.84 -66.39
CA LEU A 681 15.72 -16.58 -66.55
C LEU A 681 15.64 -17.61 -67.66
N ARG A 682 14.46 -18.15 -67.98
CA ARG A 682 14.24 -19.19 -69.01
C ARG A 682 14.23 -18.60 -70.42
N THR A 683 13.81 -17.38 -70.58
CA THR A 683 13.68 -16.68 -71.88
C THR A 683 14.95 -15.92 -72.27
N SER A 684 15.99 -15.94 -71.42
CA SER A 684 17.25 -15.25 -71.65
C SER A 684 18.33 -16.19 -72.20
N ASP A 685 18.90 -15.89 -73.41
CA ASP A 685 20.00 -16.65 -74.04
C ASP A 685 21.33 -16.57 -73.30
N SER A 686 21.59 -15.42 -72.61
CA SER A 686 22.75 -15.25 -71.75
C SER A 686 22.30 -15.22 -70.29
N ILE A 687 22.62 -16.26 -69.53
CA ILE A 687 22.38 -16.27 -68.09
C ILE A 687 23.71 -15.96 -67.44
N GLU A 688 23.83 -14.78 -66.87
CA GLU A 688 24.94 -14.31 -66.06
C GLU A 688 24.55 -14.16 -64.62
N ASN A 689 25.55 -14.12 -63.72
CA ASN A 689 25.27 -13.85 -62.32
C ASN A 689 24.57 -12.49 -62.25
N GLY A 690 23.68 -12.30 -61.28
CA GLY A 690 22.93 -11.07 -61.20
C GLY A 690 22.41 -10.74 -59.85
N LEU A 691 22.22 -9.46 -59.59
CA LEU A 691 21.47 -8.91 -58.50
C LEU A 691 20.10 -8.48 -58.99
N TRP A 692 19.09 -8.68 -58.22
CA TRP A 692 17.73 -8.32 -58.58
C TRP A 692 16.94 -7.70 -57.43
N MET A 693 15.99 -6.91 -57.79
CA MET A 693 15.03 -6.27 -56.89
C MET A 693 13.65 -6.30 -57.54
N GLN A 694 12.62 -6.57 -56.76
CA GLN A 694 11.24 -6.48 -57.22
C GLN A 694 10.33 -5.86 -56.21
N GLY A 695 9.38 -5.06 -56.65
CA GLY A 695 8.22 -4.62 -55.92
C GLY A 695 7.02 -5.49 -56.24
N ILE A 696 6.25 -5.86 -55.27
CA ILE A 696 5.07 -6.69 -55.39
C ILE A 696 3.87 -6.00 -54.78
N GLY A 697 2.70 -6.23 -55.34
CA GLY A 697 1.43 -5.69 -54.81
C GLY A 697 0.25 -6.59 -55.15
N SER A 698 -0.69 -6.70 -54.23
CA SER A 698 -1.94 -7.40 -54.48
C SER A 698 -3.12 -6.79 -53.71
N ASN A 699 -4.31 -6.97 -54.27
CA ASN A 699 -5.55 -6.61 -53.60
C ASN A 699 -6.49 -7.79 -53.74
N THR A 700 -6.61 -8.57 -52.68
CA THR A 700 -7.35 -9.84 -52.67
C THR A 700 -8.60 -9.69 -51.82
N LYS A 701 -9.75 -10.06 -52.32
CA LYS A 701 -11.01 -10.24 -51.56
C LYS A 701 -11.17 -11.72 -51.25
N VAL A 702 -11.43 -12.01 -50.03
CA VAL A 702 -11.85 -13.32 -49.53
C VAL A 702 -13.31 -13.24 -49.13
N ASP A 703 -14.10 -14.19 -49.59
CA ASP A 703 -15.54 -14.27 -49.37
C ASP A 703 -15.97 -15.72 -49.34
N LYS A 704 -15.94 -16.34 -48.18
CA LYS A 704 -16.40 -17.70 -47.98
C LYS A 704 -17.18 -17.82 -46.68
N ASP A 705 -18.42 -18.26 -46.79
CA ASP A 705 -19.34 -18.39 -45.67
C ASP A 705 -19.48 -17.06 -44.91
N GLN A 706 -19.09 -17.05 -43.63
CA GLN A 706 -19.13 -15.84 -42.81
C GLN A 706 -17.75 -15.16 -42.72
N ILE A 707 -16.74 -15.62 -43.44
CA ILE A 707 -15.37 -15.02 -43.45
C ILE A 707 -15.27 -14.10 -44.66
N GLN A 708 -15.28 -12.81 -44.41
CA GLN A 708 -15.20 -11.78 -45.45
C GLN A 708 -14.17 -10.76 -45.07
N TYR A 709 -13.12 -10.63 -45.91
CA TYR A 709 -12.10 -9.58 -45.73
C TYR A 709 -11.45 -9.19 -47.05
N LYS A 710 -10.78 -8.06 -47.04
CA LYS A 710 -9.91 -7.61 -48.13
C LYS A 710 -8.48 -7.51 -47.60
N LEU A 711 -7.58 -8.20 -48.29
CA LEU A 711 -6.13 -8.17 -48.06
C LEU A 711 -5.49 -7.25 -49.07
N ARG A 712 -4.91 -6.16 -48.63
CA ARG A 712 -3.90 -5.42 -49.40
C ARG A 712 -2.51 -5.88 -49.00
N HIS A 713 -1.73 -6.25 -49.98
CA HIS A 713 -0.39 -6.71 -49.76
C HIS A 713 0.57 -5.91 -50.67
N ALA A 714 1.66 -5.41 -50.11
CA ALA A 714 2.69 -4.69 -50.83
C ALA A 714 4.05 -4.94 -50.20
N GLY A 715 5.05 -5.17 -51.00
CA GLY A 715 6.39 -5.48 -50.52
C GLY A 715 7.52 -5.25 -51.49
N LEU A 716 8.72 -5.46 -50.99
CA LEU A 716 9.97 -5.36 -51.72
C LEU A 716 10.84 -6.57 -51.45
N GLU A 717 11.30 -7.19 -52.48
CA GLU A 717 12.24 -8.34 -52.41
C GLU A 717 13.57 -8.02 -53.13
N LEU A 718 14.64 -8.51 -52.55
CA LEU A 718 16.02 -8.37 -53.05
C LEU A 718 16.68 -9.76 -53.11
N GLY A 719 17.43 -10.04 -54.14
CA GLY A 719 18.14 -11.32 -54.24
C GLY A 719 19.31 -11.31 -55.21
N ALA A 720 19.97 -12.43 -55.21
CA ALA A 720 21.12 -12.69 -56.05
C ALA A 720 21.09 -14.09 -56.69
N ASP A 721 21.57 -14.20 -57.91
CA ASP A 721 21.71 -15.44 -58.67
C ASP A 721 23.16 -15.76 -58.97
N TYR A 722 23.50 -17.03 -58.86
CA TYR A 722 24.77 -17.61 -59.35
C TYR A 722 24.51 -18.71 -60.32
N GLN A 723 25.17 -18.66 -61.50
CA GLN A 723 25.00 -19.63 -62.53
C GLN A 723 26.15 -20.65 -62.56
N LEU A 724 25.80 -21.90 -62.69
CA LEU A 724 26.67 -23.02 -62.87
C LEU A 724 26.39 -23.71 -64.25
N ALA A 725 27.35 -23.74 -65.15
CA ALA A 725 27.26 -24.61 -66.32
C ALA A 725 27.51 -26.06 -65.91
N LEU A 726 26.51 -26.90 -66.06
CA LEU A 726 26.63 -28.35 -65.74
C LEU A 726 27.25 -29.12 -66.91
N ASN A 727 26.90 -28.81 -68.13
CA ASN A 727 27.44 -29.29 -69.36
C ASN A 727 27.13 -28.30 -70.48
N SER A 728 27.42 -28.65 -71.80
CA SER A 728 27.16 -27.85 -73.00
C SER A 728 25.66 -27.49 -73.14
N ASP A 729 24.75 -28.29 -72.59
CA ASP A 729 23.30 -28.19 -72.84
C ASP A 729 22.53 -27.90 -71.63
N SER A 730 23.18 -27.87 -70.51
CA SER A 730 22.44 -27.67 -69.18
C SER A 730 23.12 -26.69 -68.29
N LYS A 731 22.31 -25.90 -67.62
CA LYS A 731 22.70 -24.86 -66.65
C LYS A 731 21.90 -25.02 -65.37
N LEU A 732 22.50 -24.67 -64.23
CA LEU A 732 21.86 -24.59 -62.93
C LEU A 732 22.04 -23.18 -62.41
N VAL A 733 20.97 -22.51 -62.10
CA VAL A 733 20.94 -21.19 -61.43
C VAL A 733 20.58 -21.41 -59.99
N LEU A 734 21.46 -21.01 -59.08
CA LEU A 734 21.21 -21.02 -57.65
C LEU A 734 21.03 -19.58 -57.18
N GLY A 735 20.01 -19.31 -56.38
CA GLY A 735 19.75 -17.98 -55.88
C GLY A 735 19.23 -17.96 -54.43
N GLY A 736 19.47 -16.83 -53.80
CA GLY A 736 18.95 -16.50 -52.50
C GLY A 736 18.30 -15.13 -52.50
N PHE A 737 17.33 -14.94 -51.63
CA PHE A 737 16.59 -13.67 -51.49
C PHE A 737 16.09 -13.39 -50.12
N THR A 738 15.80 -12.13 -49.87
CA THR A 738 15.12 -11.62 -48.68
C THR A 738 14.10 -10.54 -49.08
N GLY A 739 13.07 -10.37 -48.28
CA GLY A 739 12.03 -9.38 -48.53
C GLY A 739 11.42 -8.84 -47.26
N PHE A 740 10.76 -7.72 -47.45
CA PHE A 740 9.91 -7.10 -46.44
C PHE A 740 8.60 -6.70 -47.09
N ASP A 741 7.52 -7.15 -46.51
CA ASP A 741 6.16 -6.98 -47.00
C ASP A 741 5.21 -6.51 -45.93
N LYS A 742 4.17 -5.75 -46.33
CA LYS A 742 3.09 -5.34 -45.48
C LYS A 742 1.74 -5.85 -46.02
N GLY A 743 0.92 -6.34 -45.08
CA GLY A 743 -0.44 -6.75 -45.36
C GLY A 743 -1.43 -5.97 -44.50
N ASP A 744 -2.43 -5.38 -45.11
CA ASP A 744 -3.57 -4.76 -44.45
C ASP A 744 -4.80 -5.64 -44.66
N VAL A 745 -5.33 -6.20 -43.59
CA VAL A 745 -6.57 -6.99 -43.62
C VAL A 745 -7.73 -6.14 -43.18
N LYS A 746 -8.58 -5.74 -44.13
CA LYS A 746 -9.82 -5.00 -43.86
C LYS A 746 -10.98 -5.97 -43.71
N ASN A 747 -11.49 -6.06 -42.49
CA ASN A 747 -12.71 -6.80 -42.18
C ASN A 747 -13.95 -6.00 -42.63
N ASP A 748 -15.10 -6.65 -42.71
CA ASP A 748 -16.36 -6.04 -43.11
C ASP A 748 -16.88 -4.92 -42.17
N ARG A 749 -16.34 -4.85 -40.94
CA ARG A 749 -16.58 -3.75 -40.00
C ARG A 749 -15.26 -3.04 -39.66
N ALA A 750 -15.18 -1.81 -40.05
CA ALA A 750 -14.21 -0.71 -39.77
C ALA A 750 -12.82 -1.01 -39.16
N GLY A 751 -12.43 -2.25 -38.88
CA GLY A 751 -11.11 -2.62 -38.38
C GLY A 751 -10.15 -2.98 -39.52
N THR A 752 -8.89 -2.61 -39.41
CA THR A 752 -7.81 -3.04 -40.28
C THR A 752 -6.75 -3.73 -39.43
N SER A 753 -6.58 -5.05 -39.61
CA SER A 753 -5.50 -5.79 -38.98
C SER A 753 -4.22 -5.61 -39.80
N ASP A 754 -3.10 -5.44 -39.13
CA ASP A 754 -1.80 -5.16 -39.73
C ASP A 754 -0.92 -6.42 -39.71
N ILE A 755 -0.19 -6.70 -40.79
CA ILE A 755 0.75 -7.81 -40.92
C ILE A 755 2.03 -7.27 -41.51
N ASP A 756 3.15 -7.37 -40.78
CA ASP A 756 4.50 -7.12 -41.29
C ASP A 756 5.16 -8.48 -41.53
N SER A 757 5.73 -8.70 -42.74
CA SER A 757 6.35 -9.95 -43.15
C SER A 757 7.83 -9.75 -43.46
N TYR A 758 8.66 -10.63 -42.95
CA TYR A 758 10.07 -10.73 -43.22
C TYR A 758 10.35 -12.08 -43.92
N THR A 759 10.80 -12.00 -45.17
CA THR A 759 10.97 -13.17 -46.04
C THR A 759 12.44 -13.51 -46.22
N PHE A 760 12.75 -14.81 -46.23
CA PHE A 760 14.02 -15.40 -46.61
C PHE A 760 13.78 -16.63 -47.48
N GLY A 761 14.54 -16.78 -48.55
CA GLY A 761 14.38 -17.94 -49.41
C GLY A 761 15.59 -18.24 -50.27
N ALA A 762 15.56 -19.47 -50.80
CA ALA A 762 16.55 -19.93 -51.76
C ALA A 762 15.86 -20.69 -52.90
N TYR A 763 16.39 -20.61 -54.04
CA TYR A 763 15.87 -21.32 -55.19
C TYR A 763 16.96 -21.95 -56.06
N ALA A 764 16.58 -22.97 -56.80
CA ALA A 764 17.41 -23.61 -57.80
C ALA A 764 16.59 -23.81 -59.08
N THR A 765 17.11 -23.30 -60.20
CA THR A 765 16.51 -23.42 -61.53
C THR A 765 17.43 -24.24 -62.44
N TYR A 766 17.00 -25.45 -62.83
CA TYR A 766 17.63 -26.22 -63.84
C TYR A 766 17.10 -25.83 -65.23
N LEU A 767 17.96 -25.59 -66.18
CA LEU A 767 17.62 -25.22 -67.55
C LEU A 767 18.36 -26.11 -68.53
N ASN A 768 17.64 -26.66 -69.52
CA ASN A 768 18.24 -27.44 -70.61
C ASN A 768 17.98 -26.75 -71.97
N SER A 769 18.97 -26.77 -72.86
CA SER A 769 18.88 -26.13 -74.17
C SER A 769 17.77 -26.71 -75.05
N ASN A 770 17.26 -27.91 -74.74
CA ASN A 770 16.14 -28.48 -75.46
C ASN A 770 14.79 -27.85 -75.12
N GLY A 771 14.76 -26.96 -74.13
CA GLY A 771 13.52 -26.30 -73.67
C GLY A 771 12.95 -26.83 -72.35
N TRP A 772 13.52 -27.91 -71.76
CA TRP A 772 13.05 -28.44 -70.49
C TRP A 772 13.66 -27.66 -69.30
N TYR A 773 12.85 -27.43 -68.25
CA TYR A 773 13.30 -26.79 -67.02
C TYR A 773 12.64 -27.42 -65.79
N ALA A 774 13.32 -27.22 -64.66
CA ALA A 774 12.78 -27.53 -63.37
C ALA A 774 13.24 -26.46 -62.34
N ASP A 775 12.29 -25.95 -61.54
CA ASP A 775 12.51 -25.00 -60.48
C ASP A 775 12.19 -25.62 -59.13
N ALA A 776 13.04 -25.39 -58.16
CA ALA A 776 12.81 -25.70 -56.75
C ALA A 776 12.95 -24.41 -55.89
N LEU A 777 12.02 -24.16 -55.01
CA LEU A 777 11.99 -23.05 -54.12
C LEU A 777 11.84 -23.54 -52.70
N LEU A 778 12.62 -22.98 -51.77
CA LEU A 778 12.45 -23.10 -50.34
C LEU A 778 12.31 -21.67 -49.77
N LYS A 779 11.30 -21.46 -48.95
CA LYS A 779 10.95 -20.13 -48.47
C LYS A 779 10.48 -20.16 -47.03
N TYR A 780 10.86 -19.14 -46.24
CA TYR A 780 10.46 -18.89 -44.89
C TYR A 780 10.03 -17.45 -44.76
N ASN A 781 8.85 -17.24 -44.12
CA ASN A 781 8.38 -15.94 -43.72
C ASN A 781 8.17 -15.87 -42.19
N HIS A 782 8.57 -14.79 -41.60
CA HIS A 782 8.19 -14.39 -40.24
C HIS A 782 7.20 -13.26 -40.34
N PHE A 783 6.04 -13.40 -39.71
CA PHE A 783 4.95 -12.45 -39.72
C PHE A 783 4.76 -11.89 -38.33
N ASP A 784 4.79 -10.55 -38.19
CA ASP A 784 4.32 -9.83 -37.02
C ASP A 784 2.93 -9.31 -37.30
N ASN A 785 2.00 -9.72 -36.45
CA ASN A 785 0.58 -9.53 -36.67
C ASN A 785 -0.05 -8.70 -35.56
N LYS A 786 -1.04 -7.88 -35.90
CA LYS A 786 -1.92 -7.20 -34.95
C LYS A 786 -3.35 -7.21 -35.47
N LEU A 787 -4.21 -7.93 -34.77
CA LEU A 787 -5.64 -7.92 -35.09
C LEU A 787 -6.30 -6.64 -34.60
N LYS A 788 -7.16 -6.07 -35.47
CA LYS A 788 -8.04 -4.96 -35.15
C LYS A 788 -9.39 -5.18 -35.85
N THR A 789 -10.44 -5.01 -35.10
CA THR A 789 -11.83 -5.08 -35.61
C THR A 789 -12.74 -4.23 -34.73
N THR A 790 -14.01 -4.15 -35.08
CA THR A 790 -15.03 -3.43 -34.31
C THR A 790 -16.14 -4.41 -33.96
N SER A 791 -16.48 -4.50 -32.67
CA SER A 791 -17.54 -5.37 -32.16
C SER A 791 -18.93 -4.99 -32.70
N THR A 792 -19.94 -5.82 -32.46
CA THR A 792 -21.32 -5.54 -32.90
C THR A 792 -21.87 -4.24 -32.31
N ASN A 793 -21.43 -3.86 -31.14
CA ASN A 793 -21.79 -2.62 -30.44
C ASN A 793 -20.90 -1.42 -30.75
N GLY A 794 -19.97 -1.52 -31.70
CA GLY A 794 -19.18 -0.39 -32.18
C GLY A 794 -17.90 -0.08 -31.40
N TYR A 795 -17.51 -0.90 -30.44
CA TYR A 795 -16.23 -0.73 -29.73
C TYR A 795 -15.07 -1.39 -30.47
N ASP A 796 -13.91 -0.79 -30.39
CA ASP A 796 -12.69 -1.33 -30.96
C ASP A 796 -12.22 -2.58 -30.21
N VAL A 797 -11.97 -3.63 -30.99
CA VAL A 797 -11.42 -4.89 -30.51
C VAL A 797 -10.06 -5.13 -31.14
N SER A 798 -9.08 -5.51 -30.33
CA SER A 798 -7.71 -5.74 -30.80
C SER A 798 -7.03 -6.86 -30.00
N SER A 799 -6.04 -7.50 -30.64
CA SER A 799 -5.08 -8.34 -29.96
C SER A 799 -3.85 -7.55 -29.54
N ASP A 800 -3.04 -8.12 -28.65
CA ASP A 800 -1.64 -7.76 -28.55
C ASP A 800 -0.90 -8.13 -29.84
N ASN A 801 0.30 -7.58 -30.04
CA ASN A 801 1.16 -8.00 -31.14
C ASN A 801 1.59 -9.45 -30.92
N TYR A 802 1.50 -10.26 -31.96
CA TYR A 802 1.94 -11.65 -31.93
C TYR A 802 2.62 -12.02 -33.24
N SER A 803 3.51 -13.01 -33.20
CA SER A 803 4.27 -13.45 -34.35
C SER A 803 3.86 -14.86 -34.74
N THR A 804 3.83 -15.10 -36.07
CA THR A 804 3.66 -16.41 -36.67
C THR A 804 4.74 -16.60 -37.73
N SER A 805 5.01 -17.85 -38.11
CA SER A 805 5.98 -18.16 -39.17
C SER A 805 5.39 -19.18 -40.14
N VAL A 806 5.68 -18.98 -41.41
CA VAL A 806 5.33 -19.90 -42.48
C VAL A 806 6.61 -20.37 -43.18
N TRP A 807 6.78 -21.65 -43.33
CA TRP A 807 7.81 -22.20 -44.17
C TRP A 807 7.17 -23.10 -45.23
N GLY A 808 7.82 -23.17 -46.40
CA GLY A 808 7.32 -24.04 -47.42
C GLY A 808 8.26 -24.19 -48.59
N MET A 809 7.87 -25.03 -49.52
CA MET A 809 8.61 -25.35 -50.72
C MET A 809 7.67 -25.41 -51.91
N ALA A 810 8.21 -25.12 -53.09
CA ALA A 810 7.52 -25.28 -54.34
C ALA A 810 8.42 -25.94 -55.38
N LEU A 811 7.88 -26.79 -56.18
CA LEU A 811 8.52 -27.47 -57.32
C LEU A 811 7.73 -27.21 -58.56
N GLU A 812 8.38 -26.74 -59.63
CA GLU A 812 7.75 -26.54 -60.92
C GLU A 812 8.59 -27.22 -62.02
N THR A 813 7.94 -27.81 -62.97
CA THR A 813 8.62 -28.30 -64.18
C THR A 813 7.77 -28.00 -65.41
N GLY A 814 8.43 -27.78 -66.53
CA GLY A 814 7.76 -27.51 -67.79
C GLY A 814 8.70 -27.62 -69.00
N TYR A 815 8.13 -27.45 -70.18
CA TYR A 815 8.82 -27.49 -71.41
C TYR A 815 8.46 -26.29 -72.31
N THR A 816 9.51 -25.55 -72.80
CA THR A 816 9.31 -24.39 -73.65
C THR A 816 9.45 -24.81 -75.10
N PHE A 817 8.38 -24.76 -75.83
CA PHE A 817 8.38 -24.92 -77.32
C PHE A 817 8.65 -23.51 -77.89
N THR A 818 9.80 -23.35 -78.59
CA THR A 818 10.11 -22.14 -79.30
C THR A 818 10.03 -22.38 -80.84
N PHE A 819 9.22 -21.51 -81.44
CA PHE A 819 9.01 -21.60 -82.92
C PHE A 819 9.94 -20.67 -83.69
N SER A 820 10.11 -20.91 -85.00
CA SER A 820 11.02 -20.18 -85.86
C SER A 820 10.70 -18.64 -85.91
N ASN A 821 9.48 -18.20 -85.58
CA ASN A 821 9.06 -16.81 -85.55
C ASN A 821 9.19 -16.22 -84.15
N GLN A 822 10.00 -16.82 -83.26
CA GLN A 822 10.25 -16.44 -81.86
C GLN A 822 8.98 -16.46 -80.98
N ILE A 823 7.95 -17.13 -81.33
CA ILE A 823 6.81 -17.45 -80.47
C ILE A 823 7.26 -18.59 -79.59
N PHE A 824 6.90 -18.50 -78.28
CA PHE A 824 7.12 -19.58 -77.36
C PHE A 824 5.82 -19.98 -76.67
N ILE A 825 5.68 -21.29 -76.39
CA ILE A 825 4.57 -21.85 -75.59
C ILE A 825 5.22 -22.78 -74.58
N THR A 826 4.88 -22.53 -73.27
CA THR A 826 5.46 -23.28 -72.15
C THR A 826 4.35 -23.87 -71.26
N PRO A 827 3.90 -25.10 -71.52
CA PRO A 827 3.13 -25.85 -70.54
C PRO A 827 4.01 -26.20 -69.33
N TYR A 828 3.38 -26.17 -68.15
CA TYR A 828 4.06 -26.49 -66.89
C TYR A 828 3.10 -27.06 -65.84
N GLY A 829 3.67 -27.74 -64.85
CA GLY A 829 3.01 -28.20 -63.66
C GLY A 829 3.83 -27.83 -62.42
N GLN A 830 3.11 -27.48 -61.33
CA GLN A 830 3.73 -27.10 -60.08
C GLN A 830 3.01 -27.83 -58.93
N LEU A 831 3.78 -28.08 -57.88
CA LEU A 831 3.33 -28.48 -56.54
C LEU A 831 3.94 -27.54 -55.54
N ALA A 832 3.16 -27.04 -54.61
CA ALA A 832 3.62 -26.22 -53.52
C ALA A 832 3.03 -26.68 -52.18
N TYR A 833 3.86 -26.65 -51.17
CA TYR A 833 3.51 -26.98 -49.79
C TYR A 833 4.00 -25.88 -48.89
N ASN A 834 3.14 -25.46 -47.96
CA ASN A 834 3.56 -24.56 -46.87
C ASN A 834 2.89 -24.97 -45.54
N ARG A 835 3.55 -24.59 -44.45
CA ARG A 835 3.03 -24.81 -43.09
C ARG A 835 3.24 -23.57 -42.24
N MET A 836 2.18 -23.12 -41.61
CA MET A 836 2.16 -22.07 -40.58
C MET A 836 2.14 -22.68 -39.16
N GLY A 837 2.91 -22.12 -38.24
CA GLY A 837 2.92 -22.53 -36.84
C GLY A 837 1.63 -22.19 -36.11
N SER A 838 1.35 -22.88 -35.00
CA SER A 838 0.22 -22.60 -34.12
C SER A 838 0.47 -21.33 -33.28
N LYS A 839 -0.61 -20.68 -32.87
CA LYS A 839 -0.55 -19.49 -31.99
C LYS A 839 -1.84 -19.31 -31.20
N ASP A 840 -1.69 -19.02 -29.89
CA ASP A 840 -2.78 -18.61 -29.04
C ASP A 840 -2.83 -17.07 -28.97
N ILE A 841 -4.02 -16.52 -29.04
CA ILE A 841 -4.27 -15.08 -28.98
C ILE A 841 -5.44 -14.77 -28.05
N THR A 842 -5.32 -13.68 -27.32
CA THR A 842 -6.39 -13.11 -26.48
C THR A 842 -6.74 -11.72 -26.99
N LEU A 843 -8.01 -11.43 -27.13
CA LEU A 843 -8.50 -10.12 -27.53
C LEU A 843 -8.85 -9.27 -26.29
N ASN A 844 -8.79 -7.95 -26.42
CA ASN A 844 -9.11 -7.03 -25.34
C ASN A 844 -10.57 -7.07 -24.86
N ASN A 845 -11.47 -7.73 -25.59
CA ASN A 845 -12.84 -8.02 -25.20
C ASN A 845 -13.01 -9.35 -24.45
N GLY A 846 -11.91 -10.02 -24.09
CA GLY A 846 -11.91 -11.28 -23.35
C GLY A 846 -12.10 -12.54 -24.17
N MET A 847 -12.08 -12.46 -25.50
CA MET A 847 -12.12 -13.63 -26.40
C MET A 847 -10.75 -14.30 -26.48
N ASP A 848 -10.69 -15.57 -26.20
CA ASP A 848 -9.50 -16.42 -26.40
C ASP A 848 -9.67 -17.29 -27.64
N ALA A 849 -8.62 -17.43 -28.43
CA ALA A 849 -8.61 -18.27 -29.59
C ALA A 849 -7.25 -18.96 -29.79
N ALA A 850 -7.28 -20.24 -30.08
CA ALA A 850 -6.09 -21.04 -30.40
C ALA A 850 -6.07 -21.34 -31.89
N ILE A 851 -5.22 -20.65 -32.64
CA ILE A 851 -4.96 -20.94 -34.04
C ILE A 851 -4.07 -22.19 -34.07
N LYS A 852 -4.58 -23.30 -34.61
CA LYS A 852 -3.79 -24.51 -34.77
C LYS A 852 -2.78 -24.37 -35.92
N SER A 853 -1.81 -25.26 -35.99
CA SER A 853 -0.87 -25.32 -37.12
C SER A 853 -1.66 -25.52 -38.42
N GLN A 854 -1.45 -24.64 -39.37
CA GLN A 854 -2.12 -24.64 -40.68
C GLN A 854 -1.20 -25.22 -41.75
N THR A 855 -1.75 -26.01 -42.69
CA THR A 855 -1.02 -26.51 -43.84
C THR A 855 -1.74 -26.13 -45.13
N SER A 856 -0.97 -25.94 -46.18
CA SER A 856 -1.50 -25.72 -47.53
C SER A 856 -0.68 -26.57 -48.52
N PHE A 857 -1.37 -27.41 -49.23
CA PHE A 857 -0.81 -28.17 -50.36
C PHE A 857 -1.59 -27.85 -51.62
N THR A 858 -0.88 -27.30 -52.63
CA THR A 858 -1.50 -26.83 -53.87
C THR A 858 -0.85 -27.46 -55.08
N SER A 859 -1.62 -27.70 -56.14
CA SER A 859 -1.13 -27.98 -57.47
C SER A 859 -1.59 -26.92 -58.46
N GLU A 860 -0.74 -26.60 -59.41
CA GLU A 860 -1.08 -25.69 -60.52
C GLU A 860 -0.69 -26.33 -61.85
N LEU A 861 -1.61 -26.30 -62.79
CA LEU A 861 -1.36 -26.65 -64.18
C LEU A 861 -1.59 -25.43 -65.07
N GLY A 862 -0.62 -25.06 -65.85
CA GLY A 862 -0.72 -23.83 -66.63
C GLY A 862 0.08 -23.84 -67.92
N VAL A 863 -0.15 -22.82 -68.70
CA VAL A 863 0.56 -22.56 -69.95
C VAL A 863 0.91 -21.06 -70.02
N ASN A 864 2.18 -20.79 -70.38
CA ASN A 864 2.62 -19.48 -70.74
C ASN A 864 2.79 -19.44 -72.25
N ALA A 865 2.32 -18.38 -72.95
CA ALA A 865 2.51 -18.17 -74.36
C ALA A 865 2.97 -16.72 -74.61
N GLY A 866 3.96 -16.56 -75.43
CA GLY A 866 4.50 -15.23 -75.72
C GLY A 866 5.31 -15.19 -77.01
N LYS A 867 5.95 -14.03 -77.22
CA LYS A 867 6.82 -13.80 -78.38
C LYS A 867 7.97 -12.89 -78.01
N ASP A 868 9.18 -13.22 -78.45
CA ASP A 868 10.36 -12.40 -78.28
C ASP A 868 10.47 -11.44 -79.48
N PHE A 869 10.59 -10.14 -79.19
CA PHE A 869 10.87 -9.12 -80.16
C PHE A 869 12.31 -8.62 -79.93
N SER A 870 13.20 -8.90 -80.84
CA SER A 870 14.61 -8.43 -80.81
C SER A 870 14.75 -7.18 -81.71
N PHE A 871 15.28 -6.12 -81.12
CA PHE A 871 15.52 -4.82 -81.83
C PHE A 871 16.99 -4.64 -82.14
N ASP A 872 17.31 -3.91 -83.18
CA ASP A 872 18.68 -3.64 -83.66
C ASP A 872 19.57 -2.92 -82.67
N ASN A 873 19.01 -2.23 -81.71
CA ASN A 873 19.66 -1.58 -80.57
C ASN A 873 20.05 -2.52 -79.40
N GLY A 874 19.79 -3.81 -79.55
CA GLY A 874 20.07 -4.78 -78.51
C GLY A 874 18.96 -4.95 -77.43
N LEU A 875 17.85 -4.25 -77.58
CA LEU A 875 16.69 -4.43 -76.72
C LEU A 875 15.97 -5.72 -77.16
N VAL A 876 15.66 -6.61 -76.20
CA VAL A 876 14.76 -7.73 -76.33
C VAL A 876 13.54 -7.47 -75.49
N PHE A 877 12.34 -7.54 -76.08
CA PHE A 877 11.06 -7.33 -75.41
C PHE A 877 10.20 -8.58 -75.59
N SER A 878 9.82 -9.23 -74.52
CA SER A 878 9.14 -10.55 -74.49
C SER A 878 7.81 -10.43 -73.75
N PRO A 879 6.73 -9.95 -74.36
CA PRO A 879 5.37 -10.00 -73.80
C PRO A 879 4.87 -11.45 -73.76
N TYR A 880 4.14 -11.80 -72.72
CA TYR A 880 3.55 -13.11 -72.55
C TYR A 880 2.17 -13.05 -71.87
N VAL A 881 1.39 -14.06 -72.06
CA VAL A 881 0.15 -14.34 -71.33
C VAL A 881 0.26 -15.68 -70.67
N LYS A 882 -0.28 -15.83 -69.46
CA LYS A 882 -0.34 -17.04 -68.70
C LYS A 882 -1.78 -17.37 -68.36
N ALA A 883 -2.15 -18.64 -68.54
CA ALA A 883 -3.39 -19.19 -68.02
C ALA A 883 -3.07 -20.42 -67.17
N ALA A 884 -3.65 -20.50 -65.99
CA ALA A 884 -3.39 -21.58 -65.09
C ALA A 884 -4.62 -21.95 -64.26
N TRP A 885 -4.76 -23.21 -63.97
CA TRP A 885 -5.72 -23.76 -63.01
C TRP A 885 -4.96 -24.20 -61.77
N ASN A 886 -5.44 -23.75 -60.61
CA ASN A 886 -4.83 -23.99 -59.28
C ASN A 886 -5.83 -24.72 -58.40
N HIS A 887 -5.39 -25.74 -57.69
CA HIS A 887 -6.21 -26.56 -56.79
C HIS A 887 -5.50 -26.75 -55.45
N GLN A 888 -6.24 -26.52 -54.37
CA GLN A 888 -5.77 -26.73 -52.99
C GLN A 888 -6.39 -28.02 -52.47
N TYR A 889 -5.54 -28.89 -51.90
CA TYR A 889 -5.95 -30.23 -51.43
C TYR A 889 -6.16 -30.33 -49.93
N GLU A 890 -5.66 -29.36 -49.13
CA GLU A 890 -5.71 -29.45 -47.68
C GLU A 890 -7.04 -28.90 -47.17
N ASP A 891 -7.78 -29.76 -46.46
CA ASP A 891 -8.94 -29.48 -45.65
C ASP A 891 -8.58 -29.68 -44.17
N GLY A 892 -9.09 -28.87 -43.25
CA GLY A 892 -8.97 -29.14 -41.84
C GLY A 892 -8.02 -28.20 -41.08
N ASN A 893 -7.72 -27.05 -41.63
CA ASN A 893 -7.11 -25.96 -40.89
C ASN A 893 -8.13 -25.44 -39.88
N GLU A 894 -7.71 -25.37 -38.59
CA GLU A 894 -8.62 -25.13 -37.45
C GLU A 894 -8.19 -23.93 -36.62
N VAL A 895 -9.20 -23.16 -36.16
CA VAL A 895 -9.10 -22.30 -35.02
C VAL A 895 -9.95 -22.92 -33.90
N GLU A 896 -9.42 -23.08 -32.70
CA GLU A 896 -10.00 -23.96 -31.68
C GLU A 896 -11.33 -23.47 -31.08
N PHE A 897 -11.66 -22.18 -31.16
CA PHE A 897 -13.00 -21.75 -30.77
C PHE A 897 -14.07 -22.23 -31.77
N ASN A 898 -13.70 -22.54 -33.06
CA ASN A 898 -14.55 -23.10 -34.09
C ASN A 898 -13.78 -23.85 -35.14
N ARG A 899 -14.33 -24.96 -35.70
CA ARG A 899 -13.79 -25.66 -36.86
C ARG A 899 -14.27 -24.98 -38.13
N TYR A 900 -13.37 -24.21 -38.78
CA TYR A 900 -13.63 -23.65 -40.11
C TYR A 900 -12.59 -24.18 -41.11
N ASN A 901 -13.10 -24.65 -42.27
CA ASN A 901 -12.27 -25.16 -43.35
C ASN A 901 -11.66 -24.03 -44.17
N THR A 902 -10.46 -24.28 -44.70
CA THR A 902 -9.70 -23.35 -45.50
C THR A 902 -10.22 -23.24 -46.94
N ILE A 903 -9.82 -22.17 -47.60
CA ILE A 903 -10.27 -21.67 -48.89
C ILE A 903 -9.63 -22.44 -50.05
N ASN A 904 -10.42 -22.93 -50.99
CA ASN A 904 -9.95 -23.50 -52.27
C ASN A 904 -9.90 -22.42 -53.39
N LEU A 905 -8.78 -22.38 -54.12
CA LEU A 905 -8.56 -21.49 -55.24
C LEU A 905 -8.69 -22.27 -56.58
N ASP A 906 -9.61 -21.90 -57.44
CA ASP A 906 -9.93 -22.72 -58.60
C ASP A 906 -9.36 -22.22 -59.94
N LEU A 907 -9.18 -20.91 -60.19
CA LEU A 907 -8.69 -20.43 -61.47
C LEU A 907 -7.83 -19.14 -61.32
N SER A 908 -6.67 -19.10 -61.99
CA SER A 908 -5.88 -17.89 -62.15
C SER A 908 -5.47 -17.62 -63.57
N GLY A 909 -5.46 -16.34 -64.00
CA GLY A 909 -4.93 -15.91 -65.29
C GLY A 909 -4.01 -14.70 -65.13
N SER A 910 -2.91 -14.66 -65.88
CA SER A 910 -2.00 -13.50 -65.81
C SER A 910 -1.44 -13.10 -67.15
N ALA A 911 -1.09 -11.83 -67.32
CA ALA A 911 -0.36 -11.31 -68.44
C ALA A 911 0.86 -10.52 -67.97
N GLY A 912 1.97 -10.53 -68.71
CA GLY A 912 3.16 -9.82 -68.35
C GLY A 912 4.08 -9.59 -69.54
N PHE A 913 5.18 -8.88 -69.30
CA PHE A 913 6.25 -8.76 -70.24
C PHE A 913 7.61 -8.78 -69.55
N ASN A 914 8.63 -9.21 -70.29
CA ASN A 914 10.03 -9.04 -69.93
C ASN A 914 10.66 -8.13 -70.98
N ALA A 915 11.60 -7.24 -70.57
CA ALA A 915 12.38 -6.43 -71.48
C ALA A 915 13.85 -6.49 -70.99
N ARG A 916 14.76 -6.79 -71.92
CA ARG A 916 16.18 -6.79 -71.61
C ARG A 916 16.90 -5.79 -72.53
N TYR A 917 17.78 -4.97 -71.92
CA TYR A 917 18.68 -4.07 -72.62
C TYR A 917 20.06 -4.11 -71.95
N ASN A 918 21.05 -4.62 -72.71
CA ASN A 918 22.41 -4.85 -72.18
C ASN A 918 22.37 -5.75 -70.93
N ASN A 919 23.02 -5.29 -69.82
CA ASN A 919 23.09 -5.96 -68.54
C ASN A 919 21.82 -5.79 -67.67
N VAL A 920 20.84 -5.03 -68.15
CA VAL A 920 19.63 -4.72 -67.35
C VAL A 920 18.45 -5.48 -67.94
N ASN A 921 17.77 -6.22 -67.08
CA ASN A 921 16.49 -6.84 -67.38
C ASN A 921 15.41 -6.20 -66.53
N MET A 922 14.31 -5.81 -67.15
CA MET A 922 13.09 -5.34 -66.49
C MET A 922 11.98 -6.34 -66.74
N PHE A 923 11.15 -6.55 -65.69
CA PHE A 923 10.01 -7.43 -65.84
C PHE A 923 8.78 -6.83 -65.12
N MET A 924 7.62 -7.12 -65.65
CA MET A 924 6.35 -6.70 -65.09
C MET A 924 5.33 -7.85 -65.28
N LYS A 925 4.47 -8.04 -64.28
CA LYS A 925 3.36 -9.00 -64.32
C LYS A 925 2.11 -8.33 -63.78
N LEU A 926 1.00 -8.53 -64.44
CA LEU A 926 -0.33 -8.27 -63.94
C LEU A 926 -1.11 -9.61 -63.93
N GLN A 927 -1.68 -9.95 -62.81
CA GLN A 927 -2.40 -11.19 -62.64
C GLN A 927 -3.79 -10.91 -62.10
N HIS A 928 -4.74 -11.65 -62.63
CA HIS A 928 -6.13 -11.72 -62.14
C HIS A 928 -6.37 -13.13 -61.57
N ILE A 929 -6.95 -13.20 -60.35
CA ILE A 929 -7.35 -14.48 -59.71
C ILE A 929 -8.86 -14.44 -59.51
N ALA A 930 -9.54 -15.51 -59.98
CA ALA A 930 -10.97 -15.71 -59.74
C ALA A 930 -11.17 -17.16 -59.25
N GLY A 931 -11.68 -17.30 -58.06
CA GLY A 931 -12.02 -18.55 -57.40
C GLY A 931 -13.29 -18.43 -56.58
N ASP A 932 -13.83 -19.52 -56.11
CA ASP A 932 -15.09 -19.56 -55.33
C ASP A 932 -15.00 -18.75 -54.03
N ALA A 933 -13.86 -18.71 -53.38
CA ALA A 933 -13.65 -18.06 -52.10
C ALA A 933 -12.69 -16.87 -52.16
N VAL A 934 -11.84 -16.82 -53.19
CA VAL A 934 -10.82 -15.79 -53.33
C VAL A 934 -10.88 -15.13 -54.70
N TYR A 935 -10.91 -13.81 -54.65
CA TYR A 935 -10.93 -12.97 -55.85
C TYR A 935 -9.89 -11.86 -55.71
N SER A 936 -8.93 -11.85 -56.66
CA SER A 936 -7.98 -10.77 -56.73
C SER A 936 -8.04 -10.13 -58.12
N PRO A 937 -8.60 -8.89 -58.19
CA PRO A 937 -8.75 -8.21 -59.48
C PRO A 937 -7.39 -7.88 -60.10
N ILE A 938 -6.42 -7.55 -59.27
CA ILE A 938 -5.06 -7.21 -59.76
C ILE A 938 -4.03 -7.63 -58.73
N ASN A 939 -3.11 -8.50 -59.15
CA ASN A 939 -1.82 -8.71 -58.50
C ASN A 939 -0.76 -8.15 -59.43
N GLU A 940 0.08 -7.27 -58.91
CA GLU A 940 1.08 -6.56 -59.69
C GLU A 940 2.50 -6.83 -59.20
N GLN A 941 3.39 -6.91 -60.13
CA GLN A 941 4.80 -7.08 -59.90
C GLN A 941 5.58 -6.24 -60.89
N ILE A 942 6.59 -5.56 -60.42
CA ILE A 942 7.59 -4.87 -61.22
C ILE A 942 8.96 -5.14 -60.61
N GLY A 943 9.94 -5.42 -61.48
CA GLY A 943 11.26 -5.66 -60.98
C GLY A 943 12.35 -5.37 -62.03
N ILE A 944 13.55 -5.34 -61.55
CA ILE A 944 14.77 -5.12 -62.31
C ILE A 944 15.84 -6.12 -61.87
N ARG A 945 16.64 -6.59 -62.84
CA ARG A 945 17.79 -7.43 -62.57
C ARG A 945 19.00 -6.86 -63.33
N TYR A 946 20.10 -6.73 -62.62
CA TYR A 946 21.38 -6.34 -63.19
C TYR A 946 22.30 -7.58 -63.27
N ASN A 947 22.81 -7.87 -64.47
CA ASN A 947 23.74 -8.96 -64.74
C ASN A 947 25.18 -8.47 -64.66
N PHE A 948 26.10 -9.29 -64.15
CA PHE A 948 27.53 -8.95 -64.06
C PHE A 948 28.42 -10.17 -64.26
#